data_c3a5d86e24bf82e54b322c98378ed980
#
_entry.id   c3a5d86e24bf82e54b322c98378ed980
#
_cell.length_a   1.000
_cell.length_b   1.000
_cell.length_c   1.000
_cell.angle_alpha   90.00
_cell.angle_beta   90.00
_cell.angle_gamma   90.00
#
_symmetry.space_group_name_H-M   'P 1'
#
loop_
_entity.id
_entity.type
_entity.pdbx_description
1 polymer ?
#
loop_
_entity_poly.entity_id
_entity_poly.type
_entity_poly.pdbx_seq_one_letter_code
_entity_poly.pdbx_strand_id
1 'polypeptide(L)'
;NEMSSQYSVRGGSYDENSVYINGIEVYRPLLISSGQQEGLSIINPNLVGNIQFSTGGFSAEYGDRMSSVLDITYRQPEAFEGTLSGSLMGAEASVGHNTGRFSQLHGFRFKRNASLLSSMDSKGEYDPTYIDYQTNLRFKINGKWNVAFLGNISSNDYKFKPTTRSTSFGISENVKEFTVYFDGEEHDKFETYFGALELNFQPSKSTAFTMLASGFLTNELVSYDISGEYWLDDAGTNDGDNSIGGEIGVGKYLEHARDRLKASVFNIALKGHTGLNHNNLSYGLEYRRQKVYDRSNEWQLRDSAGYTVPHLSDRVRMVYNLRSYNDLETNKISFYAMDNFKWQTGIGLFSVNGGIRFSYWDFNKEFLVSPRISIGFIPERNSRVAMRLAGGLYYQSPFYKEFRITQTDADGNSYQTLNSNIKSQRSIQLILGSDYTFRAMDRPFKLTAEAYYKNLANLIPYELDNLKLVYTGVNASKGFITGIDFKLFGQFVPGTDSWISFSLMKTQETLNGVKVPRPTDQRYSVGLFFTDYFPKFPKLKFSLRGILSDGFPMTPPQVTRDVAWLRIPPYKRIDIGFQYQLVGAPTDGIRPYNFWRHFKNISIGLDVFNLLGISNVSSCYWVTDVNNLQYAVPNYLTGRQFNVSLSVGF
;
A
#
# COMPACT_ATOMS: atom_id res chain seq x y z
N ASN A 1 4.58 -0.12 7.50
CA ASN A 1 4.92 1.28 7.70
C ASN A 1 3.72 2.03 8.24
N GLU A 2 3.94 2.83 9.30
CA GLU A 2 2.86 3.54 10.02
C GLU A 2 2.31 4.72 9.22
N MET A 3 3.07 5.17 8.26
CA MET A 3 2.80 6.37 7.47
C MET A 3 2.26 6.05 6.08
N SER A 4 2.19 4.76 5.72
CA SER A 4 1.78 4.29 4.42
C SER A 4 0.57 3.39 4.46
N SER A 5 -0.33 3.59 3.53
CA SER A 5 -1.35 2.61 3.18
C SER A 5 -0.87 1.57 2.15
N GLN A 6 0.40 1.64 1.74
CA GLN A 6 1.02 0.65 0.88
C GLN A 6 1.18 -0.67 1.62
N TYR A 7 0.95 -1.76 0.94
CA TYR A 7 1.12 -3.09 1.52
C TYR A 7 1.86 -4.01 0.55
N SER A 8 2.75 -4.81 1.11
CA SER A 8 3.43 -5.90 0.42
C SER A 8 2.74 -7.22 0.75
N VAL A 9 2.56 -8.06 -0.24
CA VAL A 9 1.91 -9.37 -0.09
C VAL A 9 2.87 -10.45 -0.54
N ARG A 10 3.22 -11.34 0.39
CA ARG A 10 4.07 -12.50 0.10
C ARG A 10 5.31 -12.12 -0.69
N GLY A 11 6.03 -11.11 -0.22
CA GLY A 11 7.29 -10.67 -0.81
C GLY A 11 7.21 -9.97 -2.17
N GLY A 12 6.01 -9.68 -2.66
CA GLY A 12 5.83 -8.82 -3.82
C GLY A 12 6.03 -7.35 -3.47
N SER A 13 6.36 -6.52 -4.46
CA SER A 13 6.42 -5.07 -4.27
C SER A 13 5.02 -4.47 -4.12
N TYR A 14 4.94 -3.22 -3.69
CA TYR A 14 3.66 -2.52 -3.52
C TYR A 14 2.86 -2.45 -4.82
N ASP A 15 3.54 -2.30 -5.95
CA ASP A 15 2.94 -2.17 -7.28
C ASP A 15 2.44 -3.50 -7.85
N GLU A 16 2.77 -4.61 -7.21
CA GLU A 16 2.28 -5.94 -7.60
C GLU A 16 0.85 -6.25 -7.10
N ASN A 17 0.21 -5.28 -6.44
CA ASN A 17 -1.14 -5.42 -5.90
C ASN A 17 -2.15 -4.61 -6.71
N SER A 18 -3.35 -5.14 -6.91
CA SER A 18 -4.47 -4.41 -7.51
C SER A 18 -5.56 -4.14 -6.50
N VAL A 19 -6.24 -3.02 -6.68
CA VAL A 19 -7.42 -2.64 -5.91
C VAL A 19 -8.57 -2.40 -6.85
N TYR A 20 -9.70 -3.01 -6.55
CA TYR A 20 -10.97 -2.82 -7.24
C TYR A 20 -11.99 -2.25 -6.28
N ILE A 21 -12.84 -1.34 -6.76
CA ILE A 21 -14.01 -0.85 -6.04
C ILE A 21 -15.22 -1.10 -6.92
N ASN A 22 -16.18 -1.89 -6.45
CA ASN A 22 -17.35 -2.33 -7.22
C ASN A 22 -16.98 -2.98 -8.57
N GLY A 23 -15.87 -3.76 -8.63
CA GLY A 23 -15.40 -4.41 -9.86
C GLY A 23 -14.67 -3.49 -10.85
N ILE A 24 -14.38 -2.25 -10.46
CA ILE A 24 -13.66 -1.23 -11.25
C ILE A 24 -12.23 -1.11 -10.72
N GLU A 25 -11.24 -1.31 -11.57
CA GLU A 25 -9.82 -1.14 -11.18
C GLU A 25 -9.51 0.31 -10.84
N VAL A 26 -8.87 0.52 -9.70
CA VAL A 26 -8.34 1.81 -9.25
C VAL A 26 -6.85 1.85 -9.54
N TYR A 27 -6.44 2.72 -10.45
CA TYR A 27 -5.06 2.75 -10.95
C TYR A 27 -4.03 3.28 -9.95
N ARG A 28 -4.46 4.16 -9.07
CA ARG A 28 -3.62 4.65 -7.96
C ARG A 28 -4.39 4.56 -6.65
N PRO A 29 -4.47 3.38 -6.06
CA PRO A 29 -5.14 3.22 -4.77
C PRO A 29 -4.45 3.97 -3.64
N LEU A 30 -3.20 4.40 -3.88
CA LEU A 30 -2.35 5.15 -2.98
C LEU A 30 -2.12 6.53 -3.59
N LEU A 31 -2.53 7.56 -2.90
CA LEU A 31 -2.67 8.89 -3.47
C LEU A 31 -1.38 9.71 -3.44
N ILE A 32 -0.30 9.20 -2.83
CA ILE A 32 0.96 9.92 -2.70
C ILE A 32 2.15 8.96 -2.77
N SER A 33 3.25 9.43 -3.31
CA SER A 33 4.51 8.72 -3.38
C SER A 33 5.71 9.64 -3.16
N SER A 34 5.65 10.58 -2.22
CA SER A 34 6.86 11.26 -1.79
C SER A 34 7.46 10.57 -0.57
N GLY A 35 8.78 10.52 -0.49
CA GLY A 35 9.52 9.61 0.36
C GLY A 35 9.25 9.64 1.86
N GLN A 36 8.64 10.67 2.42
CA GLN A 36 8.29 10.73 3.84
C GLN A 36 6.78 10.74 4.08
N GLN A 37 5.99 10.88 3.01
CA GLN A 37 4.55 10.91 3.10
C GLN A 37 3.94 9.92 2.19
N GLU A 38 3.33 9.01 2.81
CA GLU A 38 2.59 8.04 2.09
C GLU A 38 1.11 8.33 2.22
N GLY A 39 0.49 8.34 1.05
CA GLY A 39 -0.87 8.71 0.91
C GLY A 39 -1.85 7.89 1.69
N LEU A 40 -2.88 8.55 2.04
CA LEU A 40 -4.10 7.90 2.47
C LEU A 40 -4.63 7.03 1.33
N SER A 41 -5.15 5.86 1.69
CA SER A 41 -5.86 5.01 0.73
C SER A 41 -7.06 5.77 0.14
N ILE A 42 -7.30 5.59 -1.16
CA ILE A 42 -8.56 6.04 -1.79
C ILE A 42 -9.78 5.40 -1.12
N ILE A 43 -9.60 4.24 -0.47
CA ILE A 43 -10.69 3.52 0.19
C ILE A 43 -11.17 4.30 1.40
N ASN A 44 -12.45 4.67 1.40
CA ASN A 44 -13.11 5.24 2.57
C ASN A 44 -13.79 4.12 3.38
N PRO A 45 -13.33 3.80 4.60
CA PRO A 45 -13.88 2.70 5.38
C PRO A 45 -15.37 2.81 5.66
N ASN A 46 -15.91 4.03 5.77
CA ASN A 46 -17.33 4.28 6.04
C ASN A 46 -18.25 3.89 4.88
N LEU A 47 -17.69 3.70 3.67
CA LEU A 47 -18.44 3.30 2.48
C LEU A 47 -18.34 1.80 2.19
N VAL A 48 -17.44 1.09 2.86
CA VAL A 48 -17.16 -0.34 2.61
C VAL A 48 -18.27 -1.21 3.16
N GLY A 49 -18.79 -2.11 2.30
CA GLY A 49 -19.76 -3.14 2.65
C GLY A 49 -19.12 -4.53 2.72
N ASN A 50 -18.25 -4.87 1.76
CA ASN A 50 -17.56 -6.14 1.70
C ASN A 50 -16.14 -5.98 1.17
N ILE A 51 -15.24 -6.85 1.65
CA ILE A 51 -13.85 -6.92 1.20
C ILE A 51 -13.53 -8.36 0.84
N GLN A 52 -13.06 -8.57 -0.38
CA GLN A 52 -12.47 -9.82 -0.84
C GLN A 52 -10.98 -9.61 -1.10
N PHE A 53 -10.13 -10.33 -0.37
CA PHE A 53 -8.69 -10.21 -0.49
C PHE A 53 -8.07 -11.55 -0.93
N SER A 54 -7.40 -11.54 -2.07
CA SER A 54 -6.72 -12.70 -2.65
C SER A 54 -5.22 -12.48 -2.66
N THR A 55 -4.47 -13.36 -1.98
CA THR A 55 -3.01 -13.26 -1.80
C THR A 55 -2.23 -14.09 -2.83
N GLY A 56 -2.73 -14.17 -4.05
CA GLY A 56 -2.28 -15.01 -5.16
C GLY A 56 -3.35 -16.03 -5.55
N GLY A 57 -3.15 -16.74 -6.65
CA GLY A 57 -4.14 -17.72 -7.15
C GLY A 57 -5.46 -17.08 -7.61
N PHE A 58 -5.52 -15.78 -7.85
CA PHE A 58 -6.72 -15.07 -8.27
C PHE A 58 -7.11 -15.38 -9.72
N SER A 59 -8.40 -15.26 -10.00
CA SER A 59 -9.02 -15.65 -11.27
C SER A 59 -8.54 -14.86 -12.49
N ALA A 60 -8.86 -15.33 -13.70
CA ALA A 60 -8.45 -14.70 -14.96
C ALA A 60 -9.12 -13.34 -15.22
N GLU A 61 -10.18 -13.00 -14.49
CA GLU A 61 -10.83 -11.70 -14.54
C GLU A 61 -9.87 -10.57 -14.14
N TYR A 62 -9.03 -10.81 -13.13
CA TYR A 62 -8.07 -9.83 -12.65
C TYR A 62 -6.76 -9.91 -13.43
N GLY A 63 -6.29 -8.79 -13.96
CA GLY A 63 -5.10 -8.70 -14.80
C GLY A 63 -3.99 -7.84 -14.20
N ASP A 64 -2.85 -7.85 -14.89
CA ASP A 64 -1.75 -6.91 -14.69
C ASP A 64 -1.14 -6.82 -13.29
N ARG A 65 -1.25 -7.89 -12.48
CA ARG A 65 -0.64 -7.95 -11.14
C ARG A 65 -0.15 -9.36 -10.83
N MET A 66 0.87 -9.44 -9.97
CA MET A 66 1.54 -10.69 -9.64
C MET A 66 1.37 -11.10 -8.17
N SER A 67 0.95 -10.20 -7.27
CA SER A 67 0.94 -10.53 -5.84
C SER A 67 -0.44 -10.65 -5.23
N SER A 68 -1.29 -9.64 -5.32
CA SER A 68 -2.63 -9.71 -4.72
C SER A 68 -3.69 -8.92 -5.47
N VAL A 69 -4.93 -9.24 -5.12
CA VAL A 69 -6.13 -8.49 -5.51
C VAL A 69 -6.94 -8.16 -4.27
N LEU A 70 -7.24 -6.89 -4.09
CA LEU A 70 -8.15 -6.37 -3.08
C LEU A 70 -9.40 -5.87 -3.81
N ASP A 71 -10.50 -6.62 -3.71
CA ASP A 71 -11.78 -6.25 -4.30
C ASP A 71 -12.76 -5.80 -3.21
N ILE A 72 -13.23 -4.57 -3.34
CA ILE A 72 -14.05 -3.87 -2.36
C ILE A 72 -15.40 -3.57 -2.98
N THR A 73 -16.44 -3.96 -2.28
CA THR A 73 -17.80 -3.57 -2.64
C THR A 73 -18.31 -2.53 -1.65
N TYR A 74 -18.72 -1.37 -2.16
CA TYR A 74 -19.34 -0.34 -1.33
C TYR A 74 -20.74 -0.78 -0.90
N ARG A 75 -21.09 -0.47 0.36
CA ARG A 75 -22.36 -0.82 0.94
C ARG A 75 -23.52 -0.11 0.21
N GLN A 76 -24.68 -0.73 0.26
CA GLN A 76 -25.91 -0.11 -0.21
C GLN A 76 -26.74 0.27 1.02
N PRO A 77 -27.10 1.56 1.18
CA PRO A 77 -27.99 1.96 2.25
C PRO A 77 -29.36 1.30 2.08
N GLU A 78 -29.98 0.91 3.19
CA GLU A 78 -31.36 0.40 3.19
C GLU A 78 -32.38 1.52 3.38
N ALA A 79 -32.02 2.53 4.18
CA ALA A 79 -32.82 3.70 4.49
C ALA A 79 -31.91 4.94 4.54
N PHE A 80 -32.43 6.06 5.05
CA PHE A 80 -31.57 7.20 5.38
C PHE A 80 -30.66 6.85 6.56
N GLU A 81 -29.37 7.09 6.38
CA GLU A 81 -28.35 6.86 7.38
C GLU A 81 -27.20 7.85 7.21
N GLY A 82 -26.54 8.18 8.30
CA GLY A 82 -25.40 9.06 8.28
C GLY A 82 -24.42 8.72 9.40
N THR A 83 -23.17 9.05 9.18
CA THR A 83 -22.11 8.95 10.21
C THR A 83 -21.25 10.20 10.14
N LEU A 84 -21.03 10.82 11.28
CA LEU A 84 -20.08 11.91 11.45
C LEU A 84 -19.04 11.47 12.48
N SER A 85 -17.76 11.55 12.14
CA SER A 85 -16.68 11.27 13.07
C SER A 85 -15.61 12.35 13.02
N GLY A 86 -15.09 12.68 14.19
CA GLY A 86 -13.98 13.61 14.36
C GLY A 86 -12.91 13.02 15.27
N SER A 87 -11.65 13.32 14.98
CA SER A 87 -10.52 12.91 15.79
C SER A 87 -9.41 13.97 15.73
N LEU A 88 -8.35 13.78 16.51
CA LEU A 88 -7.18 14.67 16.41
C LEU A 88 -6.50 14.60 15.03
N MET A 89 -6.77 13.56 14.24
CA MET A 89 -6.20 13.36 12.90
C MET A 89 -7.10 13.87 11.77
N GLY A 90 -8.32 14.36 12.07
CA GLY A 90 -9.24 14.87 11.07
C GLY A 90 -10.70 14.54 11.33
N ALA A 91 -11.52 14.78 10.32
CA ALA A 91 -12.96 14.58 10.36
C ALA A 91 -13.44 13.79 9.13
N GLU A 92 -14.50 13.01 9.32
CA GLU A 92 -15.12 12.20 8.27
C GLU A 92 -16.63 12.29 8.38
N ALA A 93 -17.29 12.30 7.24
CA ALA A 93 -18.74 12.24 7.17
C ALA A 93 -19.18 11.26 6.09
N SER A 94 -20.23 10.50 6.34
CA SER A 94 -20.88 9.70 5.31
C SER A 94 -22.40 9.82 5.41
N VAL A 95 -23.04 9.82 4.26
CA VAL A 95 -24.52 9.87 4.17
C VAL A 95 -24.97 8.87 3.11
N GLY A 96 -25.97 8.09 3.44
CA GLY A 96 -26.59 7.12 2.56
C GLY A 96 -28.11 7.26 2.55
N HIS A 97 -28.74 7.02 1.40
CA HIS A 97 -30.20 7.00 1.27
C HIS A 97 -30.64 6.07 0.15
N ASN A 98 -31.80 5.43 0.33
CA ASN A 98 -32.38 4.54 -0.66
C ASN A 98 -33.90 4.75 -0.73
N THR A 99 -34.38 5.04 -1.94
CA THR A 99 -35.80 5.19 -2.25
C THR A 99 -36.39 3.97 -2.98
N GLY A 100 -35.68 2.82 -2.97
CA GLY A 100 -36.05 1.62 -3.69
C GLY A 100 -35.56 1.57 -5.14
N ARG A 101 -35.77 2.62 -5.93
CA ARG A 101 -35.21 2.73 -7.30
C ARG A 101 -33.86 3.45 -7.35
N PHE A 102 -33.66 4.42 -6.48
CA PHE A 102 -32.45 5.22 -6.41
C PHE A 102 -31.76 5.05 -5.07
N SER A 103 -30.53 4.60 -5.10
CA SER A 103 -29.64 4.47 -3.94
C SER A 103 -28.46 5.41 -4.11
N GLN A 104 -28.14 6.16 -3.08
CA GLN A 104 -26.99 7.05 -3.05
C GLN A 104 -26.20 6.87 -1.76
N LEU A 105 -24.88 6.93 -1.90
CA LEU A 105 -23.93 6.84 -0.81
C LEU A 105 -22.81 7.85 -1.05
N HIS A 106 -22.59 8.72 -0.08
CA HIS A 106 -21.58 9.78 -0.15
C HIS A 106 -20.64 9.68 1.04
N GLY A 107 -19.37 9.97 0.82
CA GLY A 107 -18.37 10.05 1.86
C GLY A 107 -17.47 11.26 1.66
N PHE A 108 -17.17 11.95 2.74
CA PHE A 108 -16.24 13.06 2.80
C PHE A 108 -15.20 12.79 3.87
N ARG A 109 -13.94 13.06 3.60
CA ARG A 109 -12.85 12.99 4.57
C ARG A 109 -11.98 14.24 4.49
N PHE A 110 -11.63 14.72 5.66
CA PHE A 110 -10.60 15.72 5.89
C PHE A 110 -9.58 15.13 6.86
N LYS A 111 -8.33 15.07 6.48
CA LYS A 111 -7.24 14.56 7.32
C LYS A 111 -6.13 15.60 7.40
N ARG A 112 -5.60 15.77 8.63
CA ARG A 112 -4.44 16.61 8.89
C ARG A 112 -3.54 15.89 9.90
N ASN A 113 -2.54 15.19 9.40
CA ASN A 113 -1.69 14.33 10.22
C ASN A 113 -0.45 15.05 10.78
N ALA A 114 -0.50 16.37 10.95
CA ALA A 114 0.62 17.17 11.44
C ALA A 114 1.16 16.66 12.80
N SER A 115 0.27 16.28 13.73
CA SER A 115 0.66 15.74 15.03
C SER A 115 1.32 14.36 14.94
N LEU A 116 0.95 13.55 13.97
CA LEU A 116 1.56 12.24 13.70
C LEU A 116 3.00 12.42 13.23
N LEU A 117 3.21 13.30 12.27
CA LEU A 117 4.51 13.56 11.66
C LEU A 117 5.46 14.31 12.60
N SER A 118 4.95 15.22 13.44
CA SER A 118 5.77 15.95 14.43
C SER A 118 6.35 15.05 15.54
N SER A 119 5.84 13.83 15.69
CA SER A 119 6.39 12.85 16.64
C SER A 119 7.53 12.01 16.07
N MET A 120 7.88 12.21 14.80
CA MET A 120 9.02 11.57 14.17
C MET A 120 10.33 12.21 14.67
N ASP A 121 11.40 11.43 14.59
CA ASP A 121 12.74 11.89 14.97
C ASP A 121 13.28 12.95 13.99
N SER A 122 12.87 12.89 12.71
CA SER A 122 13.08 13.95 11.74
C SER A 122 12.18 15.15 12.10
N LYS A 123 12.71 16.04 12.91
CA LYS A 123 12.01 17.25 13.31
C LYS A 123 11.78 18.18 12.11
N GLY A 124 10.58 18.74 12.03
CA GLY A 124 10.19 19.67 10.99
C GLY A 124 8.77 20.16 11.20
N GLU A 125 8.45 21.28 10.58
CA GLU A 125 7.07 21.73 10.49
C GLU A 125 6.40 21.01 9.34
N TYR A 126 5.51 20.07 9.67
CA TYR A 126 4.74 19.30 8.71
C TYR A 126 3.31 19.82 8.67
N ASP A 127 2.83 20.18 7.51
CA ASP A 127 1.43 20.56 7.30
C ASP A 127 0.78 19.78 6.16
N PRO A 128 0.54 18.46 6.33
CA PRO A 128 -0.17 17.65 5.37
C PRO A 128 -1.67 17.87 5.50
N THR A 129 -2.31 18.24 4.43
CA THR A 129 -3.77 18.37 4.35
C THR A 129 -4.30 17.48 3.24
N TYR A 130 -5.23 16.61 3.58
CA TYR A 130 -5.90 15.73 2.64
C TYR A 130 -7.40 15.91 2.70
N ILE A 131 -8.02 16.09 1.54
CA ILE A 131 -9.46 16.20 1.38
C ILE A 131 -9.88 15.23 0.29
N ASP A 132 -10.91 14.42 0.53
CA ASP A 132 -11.57 13.68 -0.51
C ASP A 132 -13.10 13.66 -0.36
N TYR A 133 -13.73 13.55 -1.51
CA TYR A 133 -15.17 13.31 -1.63
C TYR A 133 -15.40 12.13 -2.54
N GLN A 134 -16.23 11.19 -2.09
CA GLN A 134 -16.59 9.99 -2.84
C GLN A 134 -18.10 9.86 -2.94
N THR A 135 -18.58 9.34 -4.07
CA THR A 135 -20.01 9.10 -4.29
C THR A 135 -20.23 7.78 -5.02
N ASN A 136 -21.25 7.03 -4.60
CA ASN A 136 -21.70 5.82 -5.26
C ASN A 136 -23.22 5.92 -5.46
N LEU A 137 -23.64 6.15 -6.69
CA LEU A 137 -25.03 6.32 -7.08
C LEU A 137 -25.48 5.08 -7.85
N ARG A 138 -26.67 4.59 -7.56
CA ARG A 138 -27.26 3.46 -8.28
C ARG A 138 -28.72 3.75 -8.61
N PHE A 139 -29.11 3.51 -9.85
CA PHE A 139 -30.46 3.70 -10.33
C PHE A 139 -30.98 2.45 -11.03
N LYS A 140 -32.07 1.89 -10.52
CA LYS A 140 -32.80 0.77 -11.14
C LYS A 140 -33.79 1.33 -12.15
N ILE A 141 -33.44 1.24 -13.44
CA ILE A 141 -34.33 1.66 -14.53
C ILE A 141 -35.59 0.77 -14.55
N ASN A 142 -35.37 -0.54 -14.49
CA ASN A 142 -36.42 -1.55 -14.40
C ASN A 142 -35.85 -2.86 -13.83
N GLY A 143 -36.62 -3.97 -13.90
CA GLY A 143 -36.18 -5.28 -13.39
C GLY A 143 -34.98 -5.92 -14.12
N LYS A 144 -34.56 -5.38 -15.26
CA LYS A 144 -33.44 -5.90 -16.08
C LYS A 144 -32.26 -4.94 -16.21
N TRP A 145 -32.49 -3.65 -16.03
CA TRP A 145 -31.50 -2.61 -16.27
C TRP A 145 -31.18 -1.80 -15.01
N ASN A 146 -29.90 -1.71 -14.69
CA ASN A 146 -29.37 -0.89 -13.62
C ASN A 146 -28.23 0.00 -14.16
N VAL A 147 -28.17 1.22 -13.68
CA VAL A 147 -27.04 2.14 -13.92
C VAL A 147 -26.41 2.48 -12.59
N ALA A 148 -25.08 2.48 -12.53
CA ALA A 148 -24.35 2.95 -11.37
C ALA A 148 -23.26 3.96 -11.78
N PHE A 149 -23.02 4.91 -10.89
CA PHE A 149 -21.93 5.88 -11.01
C PHE A 149 -21.09 5.85 -9.75
N LEU A 150 -19.78 5.67 -9.91
CA LEU A 150 -18.79 5.79 -8.85
C LEU A 150 -17.89 6.98 -9.14
N GLY A 151 -17.75 7.91 -8.18
CA GLY A 151 -16.91 9.09 -8.32
C GLY A 151 -16.01 9.31 -7.12
N ASN A 152 -14.82 9.84 -7.36
CA ASN A 152 -13.88 10.31 -6.34
C ASN A 152 -13.18 11.57 -6.81
N ILE A 153 -13.08 12.56 -5.93
CA ILE A 153 -12.24 13.75 -6.10
C ILE A 153 -11.41 13.86 -4.83
N SER A 154 -10.10 13.97 -4.98
CA SER A 154 -9.20 14.12 -3.84
C SER A 154 -8.09 15.13 -4.12
N SER A 155 -7.69 15.83 -3.09
CA SER A 155 -6.54 16.73 -3.07
C SER A 155 -5.71 16.47 -1.84
N ASN A 156 -4.42 16.34 -2.05
CA ASN A 156 -3.43 16.33 -0.98
C ASN A 156 -2.45 17.46 -1.21
N ASP A 157 -2.32 18.30 -0.19
CA ASP A 157 -1.39 19.42 -0.15
C ASP A 157 -0.44 19.17 1.03
N TYR A 158 0.84 19.06 0.72
CA TYR A 158 1.87 18.77 1.68
C TYR A 158 2.94 19.85 1.69
N LYS A 159 3.16 20.39 2.86
CA LYS A 159 4.24 21.33 3.12
C LYS A 159 5.14 20.78 4.20
N PHE A 160 6.41 20.83 3.97
CA PHE A 160 7.42 20.42 4.91
C PHE A 160 8.54 21.44 4.99
N LYS A 161 8.83 21.88 6.21
CA LYS A 161 9.97 22.73 6.50
C LYS A 161 10.85 21.98 7.50
N PRO A 162 12.00 21.45 7.06
CA PRO A 162 12.90 20.73 7.96
C PRO A 162 13.47 21.65 9.02
N THR A 163 13.68 21.12 10.21
CA THR A 163 14.35 21.83 11.30
C THR A 163 15.61 21.08 11.71
N THR A 164 16.50 21.75 12.43
CA THR A 164 17.73 21.15 12.96
C THR A 164 17.45 19.84 13.67
N ARG A 165 18.23 18.84 13.36
CA ARG A 165 18.11 17.48 13.88
C ARG A 165 19.45 17.02 14.42
N SER A 166 19.44 16.38 15.61
CA SER A 166 20.56 15.61 16.13
C SER A 166 20.11 14.19 16.42
N THR A 167 20.89 13.21 16.02
CA THR A 167 20.60 11.79 16.20
C THR A 167 21.86 11.08 16.68
N SER A 168 21.77 10.44 17.87
CA SER A 168 22.84 9.61 18.40
C SER A 168 22.64 8.16 17.93
N PHE A 169 23.73 7.50 17.51
CA PHE A 169 23.71 6.11 17.04
C PHE A 169 25.06 5.42 17.34
N GLY A 170 25.07 4.09 17.35
CA GLY A 170 26.24 3.28 17.69
C GLY A 170 26.03 2.39 18.90
N ILE A 171 27.09 1.76 19.40
CA ILE A 171 27.08 0.85 20.57
C ILE A 171 28.05 1.36 21.63
N SER A 172 27.67 1.23 22.90
CA SER A 172 28.20 1.72 24.19
C SER A 172 29.56 2.44 24.26
N GLU A 173 30.57 2.02 23.52
CA GLU A 173 31.92 2.64 23.52
C GLU A 173 32.20 3.45 22.23
N ASN A 174 31.29 3.42 21.27
CA ASN A 174 31.46 4.10 19.97
C ASN A 174 30.13 4.75 19.54
N VAL A 175 29.61 5.66 20.37
CA VAL A 175 28.42 6.44 20.05
C VAL A 175 28.84 7.65 19.23
N LYS A 176 28.17 7.83 18.09
CA LYS A 176 28.32 8.98 17.21
C LYS A 176 27.10 9.88 17.36
N GLU A 177 27.31 11.18 17.24
CA GLU A 177 26.25 12.17 17.14
C GLU A 177 26.28 12.80 15.74
N PHE A 178 25.16 12.71 15.05
CA PHE A 178 24.94 13.30 13.73
C PHE A 178 23.97 14.45 13.84
N THR A 179 24.45 15.66 13.60
CA THR A 179 23.64 16.89 13.64
C THR A 179 23.52 17.47 12.25
N VAL A 180 22.31 17.82 11.83
CA VAL A 180 22.04 18.51 10.56
C VAL A 180 21.27 19.80 10.85
N TYR A 181 21.76 20.90 10.33
CA TYR A 181 21.08 22.19 10.27
C TYR A 181 20.45 22.32 8.90
N PHE A 182 19.13 22.41 8.87
CA PHE A 182 18.37 22.52 7.63
C PHE A 182 17.89 23.95 7.39
N ASP A 183 17.77 24.30 6.11
CA ASP A 183 17.04 25.47 5.63
C ASP A 183 16.30 25.11 4.34
N GLY A 184 15.20 25.84 4.08
CA GLY A 184 14.37 25.61 2.90
C GLY A 184 13.05 24.94 3.18
N GLU A 185 12.33 24.59 2.12
CA GLU A 185 10.99 24.00 2.20
C GLU A 185 10.68 23.04 1.04
N GLU A 186 9.76 22.13 1.28
CA GLU A 186 9.15 21.23 0.30
C GLU A 186 7.64 21.52 0.22
N HIS A 187 7.12 21.57 -1.00
CA HIS A 187 5.70 21.70 -1.25
C HIS A 187 5.29 20.73 -2.35
N ASP A 188 4.53 19.73 -1.96
CA ASP A 188 3.99 18.72 -2.87
C ASP A 188 2.47 18.81 -2.95
N LYS A 189 1.94 18.76 -4.15
CA LYS A 189 0.50 18.78 -4.39
C LYS A 189 0.08 17.67 -5.32
N PHE A 190 -0.93 16.89 -4.90
CA PHE A 190 -1.47 15.77 -5.65
C PHE A 190 -2.98 15.92 -5.75
N GLU A 191 -3.49 16.00 -6.97
CA GLU A 191 -4.91 16.08 -7.26
C GLU A 191 -5.33 14.87 -8.06
N THR A 192 -6.42 14.22 -7.67
CA THR A 192 -6.94 13.03 -8.33
C THR A 192 -8.43 13.17 -8.60
N TYR A 193 -8.83 12.85 -9.81
CA TYR A 193 -10.21 12.81 -10.26
C TYR A 193 -10.47 11.43 -10.85
N PHE A 194 -11.46 10.75 -10.32
CA PHE A 194 -11.88 9.45 -10.79
C PHE A 194 -13.39 9.41 -10.98
N GLY A 195 -13.84 8.87 -12.09
CA GLY A 195 -15.25 8.64 -12.37
C GLY A 195 -15.44 7.37 -13.17
N ALA A 196 -16.49 6.60 -12.84
CA ALA A 196 -16.85 5.40 -13.55
C ALA A 196 -18.36 5.26 -13.68
N LEU A 197 -18.82 4.90 -14.86
CA LEU A 197 -20.20 4.62 -15.19
C LEU A 197 -20.34 3.12 -15.50
N GLU A 198 -21.28 2.47 -14.84
CA GLU A 198 -21.63 1.07 -15.03
C GLU A 198 -23.06 0.97 -15.54
N LEU A 199 -23.25 0.21 -16.62
CA LEU A 199 -24.55 -0.21 -17.13
C LEU A 199 -24.66 -1.71 -17.01
N ASN A 200 -25.57 -2.20 -16.20
CA ASN A 200 -25.82 -3.63 -16.00
C ASN A 200 -27.15 -4.03 -16.64
N PHE A 201 -27.07 -5.06 -17.49
CA PHE A 201 -28.24 -5.67 -18.14
C PHE A 201 -28.38 -7.14 -17.74
N GLN A 202 -29.47 -7.48 -17.10
CA GLN A 202 -29.79 -8.83 -16.65
C GLN A 202 -31.01 -9.37 -17.39
N PRO A 203 -30.83 -9.99 -18.57
CA PRO A 203 -31.95 -10.52 -19.38
C PRO A 203 -32.63 -11.70 -18.69
N SER A 204 -31.91 -12.48 -17.90
CA SER A 204 -32.44 -13.64 -17.14
C SER A 204 -31.82 -13.69 -15.75
N LYS A 205 -32.32 -14.60 -14.89
CA LYS A 205 -31.74 -14.83 -13.55
C LYS A 205 -30.34 -15.41 -13.61
N SER A 206 -29.97 -16.09 -14.69
CA SER A 206 -28.69 -16.77 -14.87
C SER A 206 -27.69 -15.97 -15.71
N THR A 207 -28.11 -14.92 -16.41
CA THR A 207 -27.24 -14.17 -17.33
C THR A 207 -27.24 -12.68 -17.00
N ALA A 208 -26.05 -12.10 -16.91
CA ALA A 208 -25.84 -10.66 -16.74
C ALA A 208 -24.74 -10.17 -17.67
N PHE A 209 -24.93 -8.97 -18.20
CA PHE A 209 -23.92 -8.23 -18.96
C PHE A 209 -23.68 -6.90 -18.30
N THR A 210 -22.42 -6.51 -18.21
CA THR A 210 -22.01 -5.24 -17.63
C THR A 210 -21.13 -4.50 -18.61
N MET A 211 -21.52 -3.27 -18.94
CA MET A 211 -20.67 -2.32 -19.64
C MET A 211 -20.15 -1.31 -18.62
N LEU A 212 -18.87 -1.07 -18.64
CA LEU A 212 -18.19 -0.17 -17.74
C LEU A 212 -17.32 0.80 -18.51
N ALA A 213 -17.42 2.09 -18.20
CA ALA A 213 -16.53 3.13 -18.69
C ALA A 213 -15.96 3.89 -17.50
N SER A 214 -14.64 4.02 -17.39
CA SER A 214 -14.00 4.74 -16.30
C SER A 214 -12.91 5.68 -16.80
N GLY A 215 -12.74 6.79 -16.09
CA GLY A 215 -11.70 7.78 -16.30
C GLY A 215 -10.98 8.10 -15.00
N PHE A 216 -9.67 8.15 -15.05
CA PHE A 216 -8.79 8.53 -13.97
C PHE A 216 -7.85 9.62 -14.44
N LEU A 217 -7.73 10.70 -13.67
CA LEU A 217 -6.83 11.83 -13.94
C LEU A 217 -6.05 12.12 -12.66
N THR A 218 -4.74 12.33 -12.77
CA THR A 218 -3.92 12.84 -11.67
C THR A 218 -3.01 13.95 -12.13
N ASN A 219 -2.86 14.97 -11.29
CA ASN A 219 -1.87 16.04 -11.42
C ASN A 219 -0.96 15.97 -10.19
N GLU A 220 0.33 15.86 -10.41
CA GLU A 220 1.35 15.79 -9.38
C GLU A 220 2.33 16.94 -9.55
N LEU A 221 2.56 17.67 -8.49
CA LEU A 221 3.58 18.69 -8.37
C LEU A 221 4.47 18.31 -7.18
N VAL A 222 5.78 18.20 -7.43
CA VAL A 222 6.79 18.06 -6.39
C VAL A 222 7.75 19.24 -6.52
N SER A 223 7.92 19.99 -5.47
CA SER A 223 8.72 21.21 -5.47
C SER A 223 9.45 21.38 -4.16
N TYR A 224 10.78 21.34 -4.18
CA TYR A 224 11.57 21.62 -2.99
C TYR A 224 12.86 22.36 -3.34
N ASP A 225 13.30 23.16 -2.36
CA ASP A 225 14.62 23.73 -2.22
C ASP A 225 15.05 23.51 -0.77
N ILE A 226 15.95 22.55 -0.54
CA ILE A 226 16.39 22.17 0.79
C ILE A 226 17.91 22.20 0.84
N SER A 227 18.45 22.92 1.79
CA SER A 227 19.87 22.88 2.13
C SER A 227 20.08 22.25 3.51
N GLY A 228 21.19 21.55 3.67
CA GLY A 228 21.60 20.98 4.94
C GLY A 228 23.08 21.12 5.15
N GLU A 229 23.47 21.52 6.37
CA GLU A 229 24.84 21.48 6.86
C GLU A 229 24.90 20.42 7.96
N TYR A 230 25.79 19.44 7.85
CA TYR A 230 25.86 18.35 8.81
C TYR A 230 27.22 18.23 9.46
N TRP A 231 27.19 17.82 10.73
CA TRP A 231 28.35 17.43 11.53
C TRP A 231 28.16 16.00 12.03
N LEU A 232 29.27 15.27 12.04
CA LEU A 232 29.37 13.95 12.64
C LEU A 232 30.47 13.99 13.70
N ASP A 233 30.10 13.78 14.96
CA ASP A 233 30.97 13.86 16.11
C ASP A 233 31.00 12.53 16.89
N ASP A 234 32.07 12.34 17.69
CA ASP A 234 32.13 11.27 18.70
C ASP A 234 31.38 11.71 19.97
N ALA A 235 30.31 11.03 20.34
CA ALA A 235 29.46 11.35 21.50
C ALA A 235 30.10 11.04 22.87
N GLY A 236 31.36 10.65 22.93
CA GLY A 236 32.04 10.18 24.14
C GLY A 236 33.02 11.16 24.83
N THR A 237 33.19 12.38 24.36
CA THR A 237 34.29 13.26 24.79
C THR A 237 33.84 14.53 25.52
N ASN A 238 32.74 14.49 26.28
CA ASN A 238 32.30 15.58 27.14
C ASN A 238 32.93 15.55 28.56
N ASP A 239 34.15 15.06 28.73
CA ASP A 239 34.92 15.31 29.93
C ASP A 239 35.78 16.56 29.74
N GLY A 240 35.46 17.59 30.47
CA GLY A 240 35.97 18.94 30.62
C GLY A 240 37.43 19.28 30.34
N ASP A 241 38.10 18.60 29.48
CA ASP A 241 39.44 18.92 28.98
C ASP A 241 39.28 19.40 27.50
N ASN A 242 39.87 20.55 27.18
CA ASN A 242 39.91 21.16 25.86
C ASN A 242 40.65 20.32 24.80
N SER A 243 40.55 19.02 24.85
CA SER A 243 40.95 18.15 23.76
C SER A 243 39.79 18.12 22.75
N ILE A 244 40.01 18.73 21.62
CA ILE A 244 39.29 18.70 20.37
C ILE A 244 38.62 17.34 20.22
N GLY A 245 37.36 17.25 20.71
CA GLY A 245 36.48 16.13 20.37
C GLY A 245 36.38 16.12 18.86
N GLY A 246 36.93 15.10 18.23
CA GLY A 246 37.25 15.17 16.83
C GLY A 246 35.98 15.18 15.99
N GLU A 247 35.68 16.32 15.40
CA GLU A 247 34.81 16.42 14.25
C GLU A 247 35.27 15.39 13.21
N ILE A 248 34.48 14.32 13.01
CA ILE A 248 34.85 13.20 12.15
C ILE A 248 34.22 13.29 10.77
N GLY A 249 33.31 14.23 10.57
CA GLY A 249 32.74 14.50 9.26
C GLY A 249 31.91 15.78 9.23
N VAL A 250 32.12 16.57 8.18
CA VAL A 250 31.36 17.79 7.89
C VAL A 250 30.96 17.78 6.43
N GLY A 251 29.78 18.28 6.14
CA GLY A 251 29.35 18.43 4.76
C GLY A 251 28.18 19.41 4.62
N LYS A 252 27.99 19.85 3.38
CA LYS A 252 26.90 20.72 2.99
C LYS A 252 26.28 20.22 1.70
N TYR A 253 24.96 20.31 1.61
CA TYR A 253 24.24 20.00 0.38
C TYR A 253 23.11 20.98 0.13
N LEU A 254 22.74 21.10 -1.14
CA LEU A 254 21.59 21.84 -1.59
C LEU A 254 20.88 20.99 -2.66
N GLU A 255 19.62 20.70 -2.41
CA GLU A 255 18.77 19.91 -3.28
C GLU A 255 17.64 20.78 -3.83
N HIS A 256 17.38 20.61 -5.13
CA HIS A 256 16.34 21.33 -5.85
C HIS A 256 15.53 20.35 -6.68
N ALA A 257 14.21 20.48 -6.65
CA ALA A 257 13.34 19.80 -7.58
C ALA A 257 12.15 20.67 -8.00
N ARG A 258 11.76 20.52 -9.27
CA ARG A 258 10.55 21.09 -9.86
C ARG A 258 9.97 20.06 -10.82
N ASP A 259 9.16 19.14 -10.28
CA ASP A 259 8.61 18.05 -11.04
C ASP A 259 7.12 18.19 -11.24
N ARG A 260 6.66 17.90 -12.43
CA ARG A 260 5.25 17.90 -12.79
C ARG A 260 4.91 16.66 -13.58
N LEU A 261 3.97 15.88 -13.06
CA LEU A 261 3.44 14.72 -13.75
C LEU A 261 1.93 14.86 -13.90
N LYS A 262 1.45 14.66 -15.13
CA LYS A 262 0.02 14.52 -15.43
C LYS A 262 -0.21 13.16 -16.03
N ALA A 263 -1.09 12.37 -15.44
CA ALA A 263 -1.45 11.09 -16.00
C ALA A 263 -2.97 10.97 -16.14
N SER A 264 -3.39 10.34 -17.22
CA SER A 264 -4.79 10.00 -17.47
C SER A 264 -4.91 8.55 -17.93
N VAL A 265 -5.90 7.85 -17.40
CA VAL A 265 -6.26 6.49 -17.82
C VAL A 265 -7.74 6.47 -18.13
N PHE A 266 -8.07 6.07 -19.34
CA PHE A 266 -9.43 5.81 -19.76
C PHE A 266 -9.60 4.32 -20.02
N ASN A 267 -10.66 3.72 -19.48
CA ASN A 267 -10.93 2.30 -19.60
C ASN A 267 -12.38 2.05 -19.99
N ILE A 268 -12.59 1.14 -20.94
CA ILE A 268 -13.91 0.58 -21.31
C ILE A 268 -13.82 -0.93 -21.15
N ALA A 269 -14.78 -1.52 -20.44
CA ALA A 269 -14.88 -2.96 -20.29
C ALA A 269 -16.31 -3.46 -20.58
N LEU A 270 -16.39 -4.59 -21.26
CA LEU A 270 -17.61 -5.37 -21.47
C LEU A 270 -17.42 -6.71 -20.74
N LYS A 271 -18.26 -7.01 -19.78
CA LYS A 271 -18.21 -8.23 -18.99
C LYS A 271 -19.52 -9.00 -19.15
N GLY A 272 -19.43 -10.31 -19.21
CA GLY A 272 -20.57 -11.21 -19.21
C GLY A 272 -20.44 -12.30 -18.17
N HIS A 273 -21.57 -12.66 -17.57
CA HIS A 273 -21.68 -13.77 -16.65
C HIS A 273 -22.88 -14.62 -17.02
N THR A 274 -22.71 -15.96 -17.11
CA THR A 274 -23.78 -16.90 -17.48
C THR A 274 -23.69 -18.16 -16.60
N GLY A 275 -24.69 -18.36 -15.78
CA GLY A 275 -24.85 -19.60 -14.98
C GLY A 275 -25.56 -20.69 -15.78
N LEU A 276 -24.93 -21.83 -15.87
CA LEU A 276 -25.43 -23.06 -16.56
C LEU A 276 -25.36 -24.21 -15.56
N ASN A 277 -26.45 -24.66 -15.01
CA ASN A 277 -26.52 -25.78 -14.06
C ASN A 277 -25.33 -25.88 -13.08
N HIS A 278 -24.25 -26.58 -13.48
CA HIS A 278 -23.04 -26.79 -12.69
C HIS A 278 -21.90 -25.81 -13.02
N ASN A 279 -22.03 -25.02 -14.09
CA ASN A 279 -21.03 -24.13 -14.63
C ASN A 279 -21.42 -22.66 -14.43
N ASN A 280 -20.44 -21.83 -14.12
CA ASN A 280 -20.60 -20.38 -14.11
C ASN A 280 -19.52 -19.77 -15.00
N LEU A 281 -19.92 -19.49 -16.24
CA LEU A 281 -19.06 -18.84 -17.23
C LEU A 281 -18.96 -17.34 -16.95
N SER A 282 -17.74 -16.80 -16.93
CA SER A 282 -17.47 -15.36 -16.90
C SER A 282 -16.47 -15.03 -17.99
N TYR A 283 -16.73 -13.95 -18.70
CA TYR A 283 -15.90 -13.50 -19.81
C TYR A 283 -15.92 -11.98 -19.92
N GLY A 284 -14.87 -11.40 -20.49
CA GLY A 284 -14.82 -9.96 -20.64
C GLY A 284 -13.76 -9.48 -21.61
N LEU A 285 -14.01 -8.32 -22.17
CA LEU A 285 -13.12 -7.57 -23.06
C LEU A 285 -12.90 -6.21 -22.43
N GLU A 286 -11.64 -5.77 -22.38
CA GLU A 286 -11.24 -4.50 -21.79
C GLU A 286 -10.31 -3.77 -22.76
N TYR A 287 -10.56 -2.48 -22.96
CA TYR A 287 -9.68 -1.55 -23.65
C TYR A 287 -9.27 -0.43 -22.71
N ARG A 288 -7.96 -0.16 -22.64
CA ARG A 288 -7.36 0.85 -21.80
C ARG A 288 -6.47 1.76 -22.64
N ARG A 289 -6.63 3.06 -22.46
CA ARG A 289 -5.74 4.10 -23.02
C ARG A 289 -5.12 4.86 -21.85
N GLN A 290 -3.80 4.98 -21.88
CA GLN A 290 -3.05 5.73 -20.88
C GLN A 290 -2.24 6.83 -21.54
N LYS A 291 -2.25 8.02 -20.93
CA LYS A 291 -1.38 9.14 -21.30
C LYS A 291 -0.65 9.63 -20.07
N VAL A 292 0.63 9.91 -20.22
CA VAL A 292 1.48 10.47 -19.16
C VAL A 292 2.32 11.59 -19.76
N TYR A 293 2.30 12.74 -19.09
CA TYR A 293 3.17 13.88 -19.38
C TYR A 293 4.03 14.09 -18.14
N ASP A 294 5.35 13.91 -18.28
CA ASP A 294 6.31 13.98 -17.21
C ASP A 294 7.39 15.01 -17.52
N ARG A 295 7.58 15.94 -16.59
CA ARG A 295 8.56 17.04 -16.69
C ARG A 295 9.30 17.09 -15.37
N SER A 296 10.58 16.77 -15.39
CA SER A 296 11.44 16.78 -14.20
C SER A 296 12.61 17.73 -14.40
N ASN A 297 12.88 18.53 -13.39
CA ASN A 297 14.06 19.35 -13.28
C ASN A 297 14.58 19.27 -11.85
N GLU A 298 15.59 18.44 -11.68
CA GLU A 298 16.20 18.15 -10.36
C GLU A 298 17.69 18.39 -10.44
N TRP A 299 18.29 18.95 -9.41
CA TRP A 299 19.73 19.02 -9.26
C TRP A 299 20.14 19.00 -7.80
N GLN A 300 21.38 18.56 -7.55
CA GLN A 300 21.97 18.50 -6.24
C GLN A 300 23.40 19.04 -6.28
N LEU A 301 23.68 20.01 -5.42
CA LEU A 301 25.03 20.46 -5.10
C LEU A 301 25.45 19.80 -3.79
N ARG A 302 26.69 19.34 -3.71
CA ARG A 302 27.23 18.72 -2.52
C ARG A 302 28.69 19.12 -2.31
N ASP A 303 28.99 19.46 -1.08
CA ASP A 303 30.35 19.63 -0.57
C ASP A 303 30.46 18.84 0.74
N SER A 304 31.45 18.00 0.83
CA SER A 304 31.73 17.13 1.98
C SER A 304 33.12 17.39 2.56
N ALA A 305 33.70 18.54 2.30
CA ALA A 305 35.07 18.88 2.67
C ALA A 305 36.10 17.79 2.25
N GLY A 306 35.83 17.08 1.15
CA GLY A 306 36.70 16.05 0.61
C GLY A 306 36.43 14.63 1.09
N TYR A 307 35.46 14.41 1.98
CA TYR A 307 35.21 13.10 2.59
C TYR A 307 34.40 12.15 1.69
N THR A 308 33.19 12.55 1.32
CA THR A 308 32.32 11.73 0.46
C THR A 308 32.41 12.12 -1.01
N VAL A 309 32.66 13.39 -1.27
CA VAL A 309 32.81 13.97 -2.60
C VAL A 309 34.10 14.77 -2.60
N PRO A 310 35.00 14.63 -3.59
CA PRO A 310 36.22 15.41 -3.64
C PRO A 310 35.94 16.90 -3.51
N HIS A 311 36.50 17.53 -2.49
CA HIS A 311 36.36 18.96 -2.23
C HIS A 311 37.09 19.77 -3.32
N LEU A 312 36.44 20.83 -3.81
CA LEU A 312 37.01 21.80 -4.71
C LEU A 312 37.10 23.12 -3.95
N SER A 313 38.29 23.69 -3.85
CA SER A 313 38.54 24.90 -3.04
C SER A 313 37.81 26.16 -3.50
N ASP A 314 37.33 26.18 -4.74
CA ASP A 314 36.75 27.34 -5.42
C ASP A 314 35.26 27.23 -5.73
N ARG A 315 34.67 26.03 -5.57
CA ARG A 315 33.24 25.79 -5.93
C ARG A 315 32.64 24.58 -5.27
N VAL A 316 31.32 24.61 -5.06
CA VAL A 316 30.49 23.46 -4.70
C VAL A 316 30.26 22.58 -5.91
N ARG A 317 30.38 21.28 -5.75
CA ARG A 317 30.22 20.31 -6.84
C ARG A 317 28.76 19.97 -7.09
N MET A 318 28.33 20.07 -8.36
CA MET A 318 27.08 19.48 -8.81
C MET A 318 27.28 17.97 -8.94
N VAL A 319 26.60 17.19 -8.10
CA VAL A 319 26.70 15.72 -8.07
C VAL A 319 25.57 15.05 -8.81
N TYR A 320 24.47 15.78 -9.02
CA TYR A 320 23.29 15.29 -9.72
C TYR A 320 22.64 16.44 -10.49
N ASN A 321 22.24 16.19 -11.73
CA ASN A 321 21.47 17.10 -12.56
C ASN A 321 20.61 16.30 -13.52
N LEU A 322 19.30 16.39 -13.35
CA LEU A 322 18.32 15.71 -14.20
C LEU A 322 17.40 16.71 -14.85
N ARG A 323 17.33 16.70 -16.18
CA ARG A 323 16.29 17.38 -16.94
C ARG A 323 15.59 16.39 -17.84
N SER A 324 14.31 16.17 -17.65
CA SER A 324 13.56 15.15 -18.35
C SER A 324 12.21 15.69 -18.87
N TYR A 325 11.90 15.31 -20.10
CA TYR A 325 10.65 15.62 -20.80
C TYR A 325 10.16 14.35 -21.48
N ASN A 326 9.19 13.67 -20.87
CA ASN A 326 8.64 12.45 -21.44
C ASN A 326 7.14 12.58 -21.65
N ASP A 327 6.71 12.17 -22.84
CA ASP A 327 5.31 12.05 -23.22
C ASP A 327 5.06 10.60 -23.62
N LEU A 328 4.11 9.95 -22.94
CA LEU A 328 3.70 8.58 -23.21
C LEU A 328 2.24 8.56 -23.61
N GLU A 329 1.92 7.90 -24.72
CA GLU A 329 0.57 7.48 -25.05
C GLU A 329 0.59 6.01 -25.40
N THR A 330 -0.26 5.20 -24.76
CA THR A 330 -0.26 3.75 -24.95
C THR A 330 -1.66 3.16 -24.79
N ASN A 331 -1.90 2.06 -25.52
CA ASN A 331 -3.16 1.35 -25.54
C ASN A 331 -2.94 -0.10 -25.14
N LYS A 332 -3.90 -0.66 -24.41
CA LYS A 332 -3.90 -2.05 -24.02
C LYS A 332 -5.27 -2.67 -24.24
N ILE A 333 -5.28 -3.86 -24.83
CA ILE A 333 -6.49 -4.64 -25.02
C ILE A 333 -6.31 -5.94 -24.25
N SER A 334 -7.33 -6.34 -23.49
CA SER A 334 -7.33 -7.59 -22.76
C SER A 334 -8.66 -8.33 -22.96
N PHE A 335 -8.58 -9.65 -23.04
CA PHE A 335 -9.74 -10.54 -23.07
C PHE A 335 -9.53 -11.64 -22.05
N TYR A 336 -10.60 -12.03 -21.35
CA TYR A 336 -10.58 -13.22 -20.48
C TYR A 336 -11.83 -14.06 -20.65
N ALA A 337 -11.67 -15.35 -20.41
CA ALA A 337 -12.76 -16.31 -20.26
C ALA A 337 -12.41 -17.29 -19.15
N MET A 338 -13.38 -17.59 -18.30
CA MET A 338 -13.21 -18.52 -17.20
C MET A 338 -14.52 -19.24 -16.90
N ASP A 339 -14.41 -20.47 -16.39
CA ASP A 339 -15.52 -21.27 -15.90
C ASP A 339 -15.27 -21.72 -14.46
N ASN A 340 -16.31 -21.63 -13.65
CA ASN A 340 -16.35 -22.21 -12.31
C ASN A 340 -17.32 -23.40 -12.33
N PHE A 341 -16.76 -24.58 -12.34
CA PHE A 341 -17.49 -25.86 -12.36
C PHE A 341 -17.54 -26.45 -10.95
N LYS A 342 -18.73 -26.79 -10.48
CA LYS A 342 -18.97 -27.43 -9.17
C LYS A 342 -19.67 -28.77 -9.35
N TRP A 343 -19.17 -29.82 -8.68
CA TRP A 343 -19.84 -31.12 -8.65
C TRP A 343 -19.70 -31.80 -7.30
N GLN A 344 -20.76 -32.52 -6.90
CA GLN A 344 -20.78 -33.34 -5.72
C GLN A 344 -20.39 -34.77 -6.08
N THR A 345 -19.51 -35.37 -5.29
CA THR A 345 -19.11 -36.80 -5.42
C THR A 345 -19.31 -37.51 -4.09
N GLY A 346 -19.21 -38.86 -4.07
CA GLY A 346 -19.29 -39.64 -2.84
C GLY A 346 -18.15 -39.39 -1.85
N ILE A 347 -17.08 -38.68 -2.25
CA ILE A 347 -15.95 -38.30 -1.37
C ILE A 347 -16.00 -36.84 -0.92
N GLY A 348 -16.83 -36.01 -1.60
CA GLY A 348 -16.98 -34.60 -1.23
C GLY A 348 -17.36 -33.69 -2.40
N LEU A 349 -17.43 -32.39 -2.09
CA LEU A 349 -17.72 -31.33 -3.04
C LEU A 349 -16.41 -30.78 -3.65
N PHE A 350 -16.35 -30.82 -4.98
CA PHE A 350 -15.29 -30.20 -5.78
C PHE A 350 -15.77 -28.90 -6.41
N SER A 351 -14.89 -27.92 -6.47
CA SER A 351 -15.08 -26.68 -7.23
C SER A 351 -13.79 -26.40 -8.02
N VAL A 352 -13.90 -26.37 -9.34
CA VAL A 352 -12.76 -26.03 -10.23
C VAL A 352 -13.05 -24.72 -10.92
N ASN A 353 -12.15 -23.75 -10.75
CA ASN A 353 -12.17 -22.51 -11.51
C ASN A 353 -10.97 -22.53 -12.47
N GLY A 354 -11.25 -22.65 -13.76
CA GLY A 354 -10.26 -22.60 -14.84
C GLY A 354 -10.49 -21.39 -15.72
N GLY A 355 -9.43 -20.70 -16.09
CA GLY A 355 -9.56 -19.52 -16.94
C GLY A 355 -8.28 -19.17 -17.68
N ILE A 356 -8.45 -18.37 -18.71
CA ILE A 356 -7.35 -17.86 -19.52
C ILE A 356 -7.56 -16.36 -19.76
N ARG A 357 -6.48 -15.60 -19.72
CA ARG A 357 -6.46 -14.18 -20.07
C ARG A 357 -5.45 -13.94 -21.17
N PHE A 358 -5.86 -13.15 -22.15
CA PHE A 358 -5.01 -12.62 -23.20
C PHE A 358 -4.87 -11.11 -23.01
N SER A 359 -3.69 -10.57 -23.28
CA SER A 359 -3.49 -9.12 -23.30
C SER A 359 -2.46 -8.73 -24.35
N TYR A 360 -2.71 -7.59 -24.99
CA TYR A 360 -1.80 -6.97 -25.95
C TYR A 360 -1.54 -5.52 -25.53
N TRP A 361 -0.26 -5.14 -25.46
CA TRP A 361 0.18 -3.80 -25.14
C TRP A 361 0.97 -3.21 -26.33
N ASP A 362 0.53 -2.08 -26.84
CA ASP A 362 1.09 -1.49 -28.06
C ASP A 362 2.48 -0.85 -27.85
N PHE A 363 2.80 -0.40 -26.64
CA PHE A 363 4.07 0.26 -26.31
C PHE A 363 5.28 -0.63 -26.61
N ASN A 364 5.24 -1.88 -26.14
CA ASN A 364 6.30 -2.86 -26.36
C ASN A 364 5.90 -3.98 -27.34
N LYS A 365 4.70 -3.89 -27.94
CA LYS A 365 4.12 -4.86 -28.89
C LYS A 365 4.03 -6.29 -28.33
N GLU A 366 3.86 -6.42 -27.02
CA GLU A 366 3.85 -7.70 -26.32
C GLU A 366 2.44 -8.30 -26.30
N PHE A 367 2.36 -9.57 -26.69
CA PHE A 367 1.14 -10.39 -26.55
C PHE A 367 1.36 -11.45 -25.46
N LEU A 368 0.48 -11.47 -24.48
CA LEU A 368 0.60 -12.32 -23.28
C LEU A 368 -0.58 -13.26 -23.16
N VAL A 369 -0.30 -14.47 -22.70
CA VAL A 369 -1.29 -15.52 -22.42
C VAL A 369 -1.13 -16.00 -20.99
N SER A 370 -2.17 -15.89 -20.18
CA SER A 370 -2.18 -16.14 -18.73
C SER A 370 -3.19 -17.20 -18.35
N PRO A 371 -2.89 -18.50 -18.47
CA PRO A 371 -3.75 -19.57 -17.97
C PRO A 371 -3.69 -19.65 -16.45
N ARG A 372 -4.82 -19.92 -15.81
CA ARG A 372 -4.97 -20.03 -14.36
C ARG A 372 -5.96 -21.12 -13.99
N ILE A 373 -5.71 -21.84 -12.91
CA ILE A 373 -6.59 -22.85 -12.37
C ILE A 373 -6.59 -22.82 -10.86
N SER A 374 -7.75 -23.02 -10.25
CA SER A 374 -7.87 -23.30 -8.83
C SER A 374 -8.87 -24.41 -8.58
N ILE A 375 -8.55 -25.28 -7.64
CA ILE A 375 -9.35 -26.45 -7.25
C ILE A 375 -9.64 -26.32 -5.76
N GLY A 376 -10.93 -26.29 -5.41
CA GLY A 376 -11.42 -26.39 -4.04
C GLY A 376 -12.00 -27.77 -3.79
N PHE A 377 -11.77 -28.31 -2.61
CA PHE A 377 -12.30 -29.61 -2.18
C PHE A 377 -12.79 -29.55 -0.74
N ILE A 378 -14.03 -29.94 -0.49
CA ILE A 378 -14.62 -30.10 0.83
C ILE A 378 -15.01 -31.58 1.01
N PRO A 379 -14.32 -32.35 1.90
CA PRO A 379 -14.60 -33.76 2.11
C PRO A 379 -16.01 -34.00 2.68
N GLU A 380 -16.74 -35.01 2.17
CA GLU A 380 -18.07 -35.40 2.66
C GLU A 380 -18.01 -35.83 4.16
N ARG A 381 -16.98 -36.60 4.52
CA ARG A 381 -16.80 -37.09 5.91
C ARG A 381 -16.49 -36.01 6.92
N ASN A 382 -15.95 -34.86 6.49
CA ASN A 382 -15.54 -33.78 7.37
C ASN A 382 -15.66 -32.43 6.68
N SER A 383 -16.87 -31.89 6.64
CA SER A 383 -17.17 -30.55 6.06
C SER A 383 -16.50 -29.37 6.79
N ARG A 384 -15.84 -29.63 7.93
CA ARG A 384 -15.06 -28.62 8.65
C ARG A 384 -13.72 -28.31 8.00
N VAL A 385 -13.26 -29.19 7.10
CA VAL A 385 -12.02 -29.00 6.33
C VAL A 385 -12.36 -28.54 4.93
N ALA A 386 -11.73 -27.46 4.47
CA ALA A 386 -11.74 -27.06 3.07
C ALA A 386 -10.30 -26.98 2.57
N MET A 387 -10.00 -27.64 1.47
CA MET A 387 -8.68 -27.63 0.85
C MET A 387 -8.72 -26.85 -0.45
N ARG A 388 -7.63 -26.19 -0.82
CA ARG A 388 -7.50 -25.48 -2.08
C ARG A 388 -6.11 -25.65 -2.67
N LEU A 389 -6.08 -25.82 -3.99
CA LEU A 389 -4.88 -25.81 -4.80
C LEU A 389 -5.08 -24.78 -5.90
N ALA A 390 -4.18 -23.83 -6.05
CA ALA A 390 -4.23 -22.84 -7.10
C ALA A 390 -2.88 -22.69 -7.79
N GLY A 391 -2.91 -22.51 -9.11
CA GLY A 391 -1.71 -22.28 -9.89
C GLY A 391 -2.02 -21.50 -11.15
N GLY A 392 -1.00 -20.87 -11.71
CA GLY A 392 -1.18 -20.12 -12.94
C GLY A 392 0.02 -19.27 -13.32
N LEU A 393 -0.14 -18.65 -14.48
CA LEU A 393 0.81 -17.73 -15.07
C LEU A 393 0.25 -16.33 -14.95
N TYR A 394 1.02 -15.45 -14.30
CA TYR A 394 0.64 -14.07 -14.02
C TYR A 394 1.66 -13.14 -14.64
N TYR A 395 1.19 -12.11 -15.33
CA TYR A 395 2.03 -11.04 -15.88
C TYR A 395 1.64 -9.71 -15.29
N GLN A 396 2.62 -8.84 -15.17
CA GLN A 396 2.46 -7.44 -14.81
C GLN A 396 3.19 -6.58 -15.81
N SER A 397 2.45 -5.75 -16.55
CA SER A 397 3.06 -4.72 -17.38
C SER A 397 3.73 -3.68 -16.48
N PRO A 398 4.94 -3.25 -16.81
CA PRO A 398 5.61 -2.21 -16.07
C PRO A 398 4.78 -0.93 -16.01
N PHE A 399 4.76 -0.25 -14.88
CA PHE A 399 4.18 1.09 -14.77
C PHE A 399 5.21 2.15 -15.19
N TYR A 400 4.77 3.35 -15.43
CA TYR A 400 5.55 4.41 -16.07
C TYR A 400 6.96 4.60 -15.48
N LYS A 401 7.14 4.60 -14.15
CA LYS A 401 8.45 4.80 -13.53
C LYS A 401 9.41 3.61 -13.71
N GLU A 402 8.88 2.39 -13.91
CA GLU A 402 9.70 1.16 -14.04
C GLU A 402 10.44 1.05 -15.39
N PHE A 403 10.03 1.76 -16.43
CA PHE A 403 10.68 1.70 -17.74
C PHE A 403 11.32 3.04 -18.18
N ARG A 404 11.55 3.94 -17.23
CA ARG A 404 12.42 5.10 -17.43
C ARG A 404 13.87 4.70 -17.27
N ILE A 405 14.71 5.06 -18.23
CA ILE A 405 16.16 4.88 -18.18
C ILE A 405 16.79 6.27 -18.08
N THR A 406 17.66 6.46 -17.08
CA THR A 406 18.49 7.66 -16.98
C THR A 406 19.71 7.49 -17.88
N GLN A 407 19.96 8.45 -18.74
CA GLN A 407 21.10 8.55 -19.61
C GLN A 407 21.85 9.85 -19.30
N THR A 408 23.16 9.86 -19.54
CA THR A 408 24.01 11.04 -19.34
C THR A 408 24.59 11.43 -20.69
N ASP A 409 24.48 12.72 -21.04
CA ASP A 409 25.04 13.27 -22.27
C ASP A 409 26.56 13.50 -22.14
N ALA A 410 27.19 13.96 -23.22
CA ALA A 410 28.63 14.24 -23.26
C ALA A 410 29.06 15.38 -22.32
N ASP A 411 28.12 16.27 -21.98
CA ASP A 411 28.35 17.41 -21.09
C ASP A 411 28.11 17.07 -19.60
N GLY A 412 27.74 15.79 -19.30
CA GLY A 412 27.49 15.31 -17.95
C GLY A 412 26.07 15.58 -17.43
N ASN A 413 25.14 16.07 -18.27
CA ASN A 413 23.74 16.26 -17.86
C ASN A 413 22.97 14.96 -18.00
N SER A 414 22.19 14.63 -16.99
CA SER A 414 21.31 13.46 -17.03
C SER A 414 19.92 13.80 -17.55
N TYR A 415 19.37 12.89 -18.32
CA TYR A 415 18.00 12.95 -18.83
C TYR A 415 17.37 11.57 -18.83
N GLN A 416 16.05 11.49 -18.82
CA GLN A 416 15.34 10.22 -18.82
C GLN A 416 14.68 9.96 -20.16
N THR A 417 14.77 8.72 -20.63
CA THR A 417 14.08 8.20 -21.82
C THR A 417 13.24 6.99 -21.45
N LEU A 418 12.29 6.65 -22.32
CA LEU A 418 11.41 5.50 -22.13
C LEU A 418 11.96 4.28 -22.86
N ASN A 419 12.09 3.16 -22.16
CA ASN A 419 12.54 1.90 -22.73
C ASN A 419 11.38 1.14 -23.39
N SER A 420 11.25 1.23 -24.70
CA SER A 420 10.23 0.49 -25.46
C SER A 420 10.50 -1.02 -25.59
N ASN A 421 11.71 -1.49 -25.25
CA ASN A 421 12.08 -2.91 -25.26
C ASN A 421 11.77 -3.62 -23.94
N ILE A 422 11.21 -2.91 -22.96
CA ILE A 422 10.86 -3.48 -21.65
C ILE A 422 9.81 -4.57 -21.82
N LYS A 423 9.95 -5.67 -21.09
CA LYS A 423 9.00 -6.78 -21.07
C LYS A 423 8.18 -6.79 -19.80
N SER A 424 6.98 -7.34 -19.88
CA SER A 424 6.16 -7.58 -18.70
C SER A 424 6.86 -8.54 -17.74
N GLN A 425 6.81 -8.21 -16.45
CA GLN A 425 7.28 -9.08 -15.39
C GLN A 425 6.36 -10.30 -15.29
N ARG A 426 6.90 -11.47 -14.96
CA ARG A 426 6.19 -12.74 -14.97
C ARG A 426 6.34 -13.48 -13.66
N SER A 427 5.24 -14.06 -13.17
CA SER A 427 5.20 -14.95 -12.01
C SER A 427 4.46 -16.23 -12.34
N ILE A 428 5.09 -17.40 -12.17
CA ILE A 428 4.44 -18.70 -12.16
C ILE A 428 4.18 -19.06 -10.71
N GLN A 429 2.93 -19.29 -10.33
CA GLN A 429 2.53 -19.48 -8.94
C GLN A 429 1.92 -20.85 -8.71
N LEU A 430 2.23 -21.42 -7.54
CA LEU A 430 1.60 -22.60 -6.98
C LEU A 430 1.27 -22.31 -5.51
N ILE A 431 0.01 -22.53 -5.12
CA ILE A 431 -0.48 -22.25 -3.76
C ILE A 431 -1.30 -23.45 -3.30
N LEU A 432 -0.96 -23.99 -2.15
CA LEU A 432 -1.70 -25.03 -1.45
C LEU A 432 -2.23 -24.46 -0.14
N GLY A 433 -3.53 -24.54 0.08
CA GLY A 433 -4.17 -24.01 1.29
C GLY A 433 -5.16 -25.00 1.91
N SER A 434 -5.35 -24.85 3.21
CA SER A 434 -6.38 -25.58 3.95
C SER A 434 -6.99 -24.67 5.02
N ASP A 435 -8.31 -24.74 5.14
CA ASP A 435 -9.08 -24.13 6.20
C ASP A 435 -9.66 -25.23 7.08
N TYR A 436 -9.55 -25.06 8.40
CA TYR A 436 -10.17 -25.93 9.39
C TYR A 436 -11.06 -25.11 10.32
N THR A 437 -12.37 -25.34 10.28
CA THR A 437 -13.35 -24.71 11.17
C THR A 437 -13.65 -25.62 12.33
N PHE A 438 -13.56 -25.09 13.55
CA PHE A 438 -13.83 -25.84 14.77
C PHE A 438 -14.50 -24.98 15.83
N ARG A 439 -15.03 -25.61 16.87
CA ARG A 439 -15.53 -24.92 18.06
C ARG A 439 -14.59 -25.16 19.22
N ALA A 440 -14.22 -24.10 19.91
CA ALA A 440 -13.51 -24.13 21.17
C ALA A 440 -14.21 -23.18 22.14
N MET A 441 -14.40 -23.59 23.40
CA MET A 441 -15.15 -22.82 24.39
C MET A 441 -16.56 -22.43 23.89
N ASP A 442 -17.21 -23.35 23.13
CA ASP A 442 -18.50 -23.17 22.45
C ASP A 442 -18.56 -22.05 21.40
N ARG A 443 -17.42 -21.56 20.92
CA ARG A 443 -17.30 -20.47 19.97
C ARG A 443 -16.68 -20.92 18.64
N PRO A 444 -17.02 -20.26 17.54
CA PRO A 444 -16.46 -20.60 16.22
C PRO A 444 -15.02 -20.08 16.08
N PHE A 445 -14.14 -20.95 15.60
CA PHE A 445 -12.78 -20.66 15.20
C PHE A 445 -12.49 -21.18 13.81
N LYS A 446 -11.59 -20.54 13.12
CA LYS A 446 -11.07 -20.97 11.81
C LYS A 446 -9.55 -20.87 11.81
N LEU A 447 -8.89 -21.99 11.58
CA LEU A 447 -7.46 -22.06 11.30
C LEU A 447 -7.26 -22.14 9.80
N THR A 448 -6.47 -21.24 9.24
CA THR A 448 -6.04 -21.24 7.85
C THR A 448 -4.55 -21.50 7.79
N ALA A 449 -4.12 -22.42 6.92
CA ALA A 449 -2.72 -22.67 6.61
C ALA A 449 -2.52 -22.64 5.10
N GLU A 450 -1.52 -21.91 4.61
CA GLU A 450 -1.20 -21.83 3.18
C GLU A 450 0.31 -21.93 2.96
N ALA A 451 0.71 -22.78 2.02
CA ALA A 451 2.07 -22.84 1.50
C ALA A 451 2.08 -22.33 0.07
N TYR A 452 3.10 -21.58 -0.32
CA TYR A 452 3.16 -20.99 -1.65
C TYR A 452 4.60 -20.97 -2.21
N TYR A 453 4.65 -21.08 -3.53
CA TYR A 453 5.86 -20.90 -4.32
C TYR A 453 5.55 -20.06 -5.55
N LYS A 454 6.40 -19.04 -5.81
CA LYS A 454 6.34 -18.18 -7.00
C LYS A 454 7.70 -18.18 -7.68
N ASN A 455 7.74 -18.52 -8.96
CA ASN A 455 8.91 -18.35 -9.82
C ASN A 455 8.78 -17.05 -10.60
N LEU A 456 9.76 -16.17 -10.49
CA LEU A 456 9.74 -14.82 -11.03
C LEU A 456 10.75 -14.69 -12.19
N ALA A 457 10.33 -14.04 -13.26
CA ALA A 457 11.19 -13.76 -14.41
C ALA A 457 10.91 -12.37 -14.98
N ASN A 458 11.85 -11.85 -15.76
CA ASN A 458 11.79 -10.51 -16.35
C ASN A 458 11.58 -9.41 -15.30
N LEU A 459 12.12 -9.59 -14.09
CA LEU A 459 12.01 -8.57 -13.05
C LEU A 459 12.80 -7.32 -13.43
N ILE A 460 12.28 -6.17 -13.03
CA ILE A 460 12.93 -4.88 -13.15
C ILE A 460 13.48 -4.55 -11.77
N PRO A 461 14.80 -4.67 -11.55
CA PRO A 461 15.39 -4.38 -10.26
C PRO A 461 15.20 -2.92 -9.85
N TYR A 462 15.06 -2.70 -8.56
CA TYR A 462 15.05 -1.37 -7.99
C TYR A 462 15.86 -1.35 -6.69
N GLU A 463 16.30 -0.17 -6.32
CA GLU A 463 17.00 0.10 -5.07
C GLU A 463 16.22 1.13 -4.26
N LEU A 464 16.43 1.09 -2.95
CA LEU A 464 15.91 2.10 -2.03
C LEU A 464 17.04 3.08 -1.75
N ASP A 465 16.93 4.28 -2.32
CA ASP A 465 17.79 5.39 -1.97
C ASP A 465 17.06 6.26 -0.94
N ASN A 466 17.45 6.10 0.32
CA ASN A 466 16.75 6.64 1.48
C ASN A 466 15.28 6.14 1.51
N LEU A 467 14.33 6.93 1.03
CA LEU A 467 12.90 6.55 0.90
C LEU A 467 12.43 6.53 -0.55
N LYS A 468 13.29 6.86 -1.52
CA LYS A 468 12.97 6.88 -2.94
C LYS A 468 13.22 5.51 -3.58
N LEU A 469 12.29 5.06 -4.42
CA LEU A 469 12.44 3.87 -5.27
C LEU A 469 13.12 4.27 -6.58
N VAL A 470 14.30 3.74 -6.83
CA VAL A 470 15.07 3.96 -8.05
C VAL A 470 15.06 2.69 -8.88
N TYR A 471 14.37 2.69 -10.03
CA TYR A 471 14.27 1.55 -10.94
C TYR A 471 15.39 1.57 -11.98
N THR A 472 15.87 0.38 -12.36
CA THR A 472 16.93 0.24 -13.39
C THR A 472 16.42 0.51 -14.80
N GLY A 473 15.11 0.49 -15.04
CA GLY A 473 14.51 0.68 -16.36
C GLY A 473 14.65 -0.51 -17.32
N VAL A 474 15.21 -1.64 -16.86
CA VAL A 474 15.46 -2.82 -17.69
C VAL A 474 15.12 -4.13 -16.97
N ASN A 475 14.76 -5.16 -17.72
CA ASN A 475 14.50 -6.50 -17.19
C ASN A 475 15.84 -7.23 -16.93
N ALA A 476 16.44 -7.00 -15.79
CA ALA A 476 17.79 -7.47 -15.48
C ALA A 476 17.83 -8.61 -14.45
N SER A 477 16.68 -9.05 -13.91
CA SER A 477 16.70 -10.09 -12.88
C SER A 477 15.61 -11.15 -13.02
N LYS A 478 15.82 -12.26 -12.30
CA LYS A 478 14.87 -13.36 -12.09
C LYS A 478 14.96 -13.81 -10.64
N GLY A 479 13.89 -14.40 -10.12
CA GLY A 479 13.91 -14.76 -8.71
C GLY A 479 12.85 -15.79 -8.32
N PHE A 480 12.67 -15.95 -7.02
CA PHE A 480 11.61 -16.78 -6.47
C PHE A 480 11.12 -16.23 -5.12
N ILE A 481 9.90 -16.61 -4.77
CA ILE A 481 9.32 -16.38 -3.46
C ILE A 481 8.76 -17.71 -2.98
N THR A 482 9.01 -18.05 -1.72
CA THR A 482 8.42 -19.22 -1.05
C THR A 482 8.07 -18.89 0.38
N GLY A 483 7.00 -19.47 0.89
CA GLY A 483 6.62 -19.24 2.28
C GLY A 483 5.43 -20.05 2.74
N ILE A 484 5.14 -19.90 4.03
CA ILE A 484 4.02 -20.52 4.72
C ILE A 484 3.34 -19.47 5.60
N ASP A 485 2.02 -19.38 5.49
CA ASP A 485 1.18 -18.49 6.29
C ASP A 485 0.24 -19.31 7.16
N PHE A 486 0.09 -18.91 8.43
CA PHE A 486 -0.91 -19.43 9.36
C PHE A 486 -1.76 -18.28 9.87
N LYS A 487 -3.05 -18.49 10.00
CA LYS A 487 -3.98 -17.54 10.61
C LYS A 487 -5.02 -18.27 11.43
N LEU A 488 -5.11 -17.93 12.70
CA LEU A 488 -6.20 -18.30 13.58
C LEU A 488 -7.14 -17.11 13.72
N PHE A 489 -8.36 -17.28 13.31
CA PHE A 489 -9.44 -16.29 13.40
C PHE A 489 -10.58 -16.87 14.23
N GLY A 490 -11.24 -16.06 15.03
CA GLY A 490 -12.42 -16.53 15.78
C GLY A 490 -12.87 -15.58 16.87
N GLN A 491 -13.89 -16.01 17.57
CA GLN A 491 -14.46 -15.30 18.70
C GLN A 491 -13.78 -15.72 20.01
N PHE A 492 -12.63 -15.11 20.31
CA PHE A 492 -11.98 -15.32 21.63
C PHE A 492 -12.86 -14.78 22.77
N VAL A 493 -13.67 -13.78 22.48
CA VAL A 493 -14.70 -13.22 23.35
C VAL A 493 -16.03 -13.21 22.59
N PRO A 494 -17.17 -13.53 23.23
CA PRO A 494 -18.47 -13.54 22.55
C PRO A 494 -18.79 -12.19 21.89
N GLY A 495 -19.19 -12.25 20.62
CA GLY A 495 -19.57 -11.06 19.86
C GLY A 495 -18.42 -10.19 19.36
N THR A 496 -17.16 -10.64 19.50
CA THR A 496 -15.99 -9.94 18.96
C THR A 496 -15.11 -10.87 18.16
N ASP A 497 -14.69 -10.40 16.99
CA ASP A 497 -13.76 -11.14 16.14
C ASP A 497 -12.32 -10.72 16.44
N SER A 498 -11.47 -11.72 16.64
CA SER A 498 -10.04 -11.53 16.90
C SER A 498 -9.22 -12.49 16.04
N TRP A 499 -7.98 -12.16 15.78
CA TRP A 499 -7.11 -13.03 15.00
C TRP A 499 -5.64 -12.89 15.38
N ILE A 500 -4.90 -13.98 15.14
CA ILE A 500 -3.44 -14.01 15.16
C ILE A 500 -2.96 -14.62 13.84
N SER A 501 -1.94 -14.04 13.26
CA SER A 501 -1.30 -14.53 12.04
C SER A 501 0.20 -14.68 12.23
N PHE A 502 0.76 -15.68 11.57
CA PHE A 502 2.19 -15.95 11.54
C PHE A 502 2.59 -16.31 10.11
N SER A 503 3.60 -15.65 9.58
CA SER A 503 4.13 -15.90 8.24
C SER A 503 5.63 -16.12 8.30
N LEU A 504 6.10 -17.11 7.57
CA LEU A 504 7.51 -17.34 7.25
C LEU A 504 7.70 -17.24 5.75
N MET A 505 8.67 -16.47 5.31
CA MET A 505 8.87 -16.21 3.89
C MET A 505 10.34 -16.05 3.54
N LYS A 506 10.68 -16.37 2.30
CA LYS A 506 11.98 -16.07 1.68
C LYS A 506 11.72 -15.57 0.26
N THR A 507 12.24 -14.39 -0.05
CA THR A 507 12.24 -13.87 -1.42
C THR A 507 13.65 -13.51 -1.86
N GLN A 508 14.05 -14.00 -3.03
CA GLN A 508 15.37 -13.79 -3.60
C GLN A 508 15.28 -13.45 -5.08
N GLU A 509 16.21 -12.67 -5.54
CA GLU A 509 16.45 -12.43 -6.96
C GLU A 509 17.94 -12.64 -7.31
N THR A 510 18.21 -12.83 -8.60
CA THR A 510 19.57 -13.00 -9.11
C THR A 510 19.93 -11.73 -9.88
N LEU A 511 20.93 -11.01 -9.37
CA LEU A 511 21.54 -9.82 -9.99
C LEU A 511 22.97 -10.16 -10.36
N ASN A 512 23.38 -9.91 -11.60
CA ASN A 512 24.75 -10.18 -12.08
C ASN A 512 25.27 -11.60 -11.75
N GLY A 513 24.35 -12.60 -11.73
CA GLY A 513 24.67 -13.99 -11.37
C GLY A 513 24.66 -14.30 -9.87
N VAL A 514 24.59 -13.31 -9.00
CA VAL A 514 24.58 -13.45 -7.54
C VAL A 514 23.14 -13.47 -7.01
N LYS A 515 22.84 -14.40 -6.09
CA LYS A 515 21.54 -14.47 -5.40
C LYS A 515 21.49 -13.53 -4.21
N VAL A 516 20.58 -12.56 -4.26
CA VAL A 516 20.40 -11.55 -3.21
C VAL A 516 18.94 -11.52 -2.73
N PRO A 517 18.66 -11.10 -1.49
CA PRO A 517 17.30 -10.86 -1.07
C PRO A 517 16.69 -9.70 -1.87
N ARG A 518 15.40 -9.82 -2.24
CA ARG A 518 14.66 -8.69 -2.79
C ARG A 518 14.46 -7.62 -1.70
N PRO A 519 14.28 -6.33 -2.05
CA PRO A 519 14.02 -5.27 -1.06
C PRO A 519 12.80 -5.53 -0.16
N THR A 520 11.89 -6.39 -0.60
CA THR A 520 10.69 -6.80 0.13
C THR A 520 10.86 -8.08 0.98
N ASP A 521 12.08 -8.61 1.12
CA ASP A 521 12.34 -9.84 1.87
C ASP A 521 12.19 -9.62 3.38
N GLN A 522 11.11 -10.11 3.96
CA GLN A 522 10.88 -10.22 5.40
C GLN A 522 10.77 -11.69 5.78
N ARG A 523 11.68 -12.20 6.58
CA ARG A 523 11.76 -13.63 6.89
C ARG A 523 10.60 -14.13 7.74
N TYR A 524 10.09 -13.29 8.62
CA TYR A 524 8.95 -13.59 9.48
C TYR A 524 8.09 -12.36 9.71
N SER A 525 6.80 -12.60 9.94
CA SER A 525 5.85 -11.59 10.38
C SER A 525 4.82 -12.22 11.30
N VAL A 526 4.54 -11.55 12.42
CA VAL A 526 3.49 -11.91 13.37
C VAL A 526 2.54 -10.74 13.49
N GLY A 527 1.25 -10.98 13.31
CA GLY A 527 0.20 -9.99 13.51
C GLY A 527 -0.82 -10.49 14.53
N LEU A 528 -1.25 -9.61 15.42
CA LEU A 528 -2.27 -9.86 16.42
C LEU A 528 -3.31 -8.75 16.37
N PHE A 529 -4.57 -9.12 16.37
CA PHE A 529 -5.70 -8.24 16.64
C PHE A 529 -6.64 -8.91 17.63
N PHE A 530 -6.83 -8.29 18.78
CA PHE A 530 -7.68 -8.79 19.84
C PHE A 530 -8.66 -7.71 20.26
N THR A 531 -9.94 -8.08 20.45
CA THR A 531 -10.97 -7.18 20.97
C THR A 531 -11.73 -7.86 22.10
N ASP A 532 -12.10 -7.08 23.10
CA ASP A 532 -12.88 -7.52 24.24
C ASP A 532 -13.78 -6.40 24.76
N TYR A 533 -14.78 -6.78 25.56
CA TYR A 533 -15.60 -5.88 26.36
C TYR A 533 -15.30 -6.10 27.83
N PHE A 534 -15.19 -5.02 28.59
CA PHE A 534 -15.01 -5.15 30.03
C PHE A 534 -16.26 -5.78 30.66
N PRO A 535 -16.15 -6.93 31.38
CA PRO A 535 -17.31 -7.65 31.91
C PRO A 535 -18.22 -6.82 32.80
N LYS A 536 -17.66 -5.88 33.59
CA LYS A 536 -18.39 -4.96 34.45
C LYS A 536 -18.86 -3.69 33.75
N PHE A 537 -18.35 -3.41 32.56
CA PHE A 537 -18.64 -2.22 31.78
C PHE A 537 -18.83 -2.58 30.29
N PRO A 538 -19.95 -3.23 29.93
CA PRO A 538 -20.16 -3.76 28.58
C PRO A 538 -20.25 -2.67 27.49
N LYS A 539 -20.36 -1.41 27.89
CA LYS A 539 -20.27 -0.25 26.98
C LYS A 539 -18.82 0.13 26.63
N LEU A 540 -17.85 -0.39 27.36
CA LEU A 540 -16.43 -0.13 27.14
C LEU A 540 -15.80 -1.31 26.39
N LYS A 541 -15.44 -1.05 25.14
CA LYS A 541 -14.72 -1.98 24.26
C LYS A 541 -13.23 -1.69 24.32
N PHE A 542 -12.44 -2.72 24.43
CA PHE A 542 -11.00 -2.69 24.36
C PHE A 542 -10.52 -3.32 23.06
N SER A 543 -9.46 -2.79 22.47
CA SER A 543 -8.78 -3.36 21.31
C SER A 543 -7.26 -3.33 21.49
N LEU A 544 -6.60 -4.42 21.11
CA LEU A 544 -5.15 -4.56 21.10
C LEU A 544 -4.69 -4.96 19.71
N ARG A 545 -3.71 -4.26 19.17
CA ARG A 545 -3.04 -4.61 17.92
C ARG A 545 -1.56 -4.82 18.21
N GLY A 546 -0.99 -5.90 17.69
CA GLY A 546 0.42 -6.20 17.82
C GLY A 546 1.01 -6.56 16.46
N ILE A 547 2.20 -6.04 16.15
CA ILE A 547 2.96 -6.37 14.96
C ILE A 547 4.41 -6.59 15.35
N LEU A 548 4.97 -7.71 14.90
CA LEU A 548 6.38 -8.03 14.96
C LEU A 548 6.79 -8.55 13.58
N SER A 549 7.74 -7.90 12.92
CA SER A 549 8.23 -8.37 11.63
C SER A 549 9.73 -8.16 11.48
N ASP A 550 10.36 -9.01 10.66
CA ASP A 550 11.77 -8.89 10.31
C ASP A 550 12.06 -7.57 9.60
N GLY A 551 13.29 -7.09 9.71
CA GLY A 551 13.76 -5.91 9.01
C GLY A 551 13.93 -6.15 7.51
N PHE A 552 13.73 -5.10 6.70
CA PHE A 552 13.99 -5.14 5.27
C PHE A 552 15.48 -5.13 4.95
N PRO A 553 15.93 -5.74 3.84
CA PRO A 553 17.26 -5.55 3.31
C PRO A 553 17.46 -4.10 2.86
N MET A 554 18.64 -3.57 3.10
CA MET A 554 19.09 -2.28 2.57
C MET A 554 20.52 -2.40 2.04
N THR A 555 20.90 -1.52 1.12
CA THR A 555 22.21 -1.49 0.49
C THR A 555 22.94 -0.22 0.92
N PRO A 556 24.22 -0.30 1.33
CA PRO A 556 25.04 0.89 1.52
C PRO A 556 25.19 1.66 0.20
N PRO A 557 25.29 2.99 0.21
CA PRO A 557 25.60 3.75 -0.99
C PRO A 557 26.98 3.34 -1.56
N GLN A 558 27.20 3.59 -2.84
CA GLN A 558 28.43 3.26 -3.57
C GLN A 558 28.70 1.76 -3.81
N VAL A 559 27.83 0.86 -3.33
CA VAL A 559 27.87 -0.56 -3.65
C VAL A 559 26.51 -1.01 -4.18
N THR A 560 26.52 -2.06 -5.00
CA THR A 560 25.29 -2.67 -5.51
C THR A 560 24.85 -3.83 -4.61
N ARG A 561 23.58 -4.21 -4.62
CA ARG A 561 23.04 -5.30 -3.78
C ARG A 561 23.70 -6.65 -3.98
N ASP A 562 24.27 -6.92 -5.14
CA ASP A 562 25.03 -8.13 -5.42
C ASP A 562 26.41 -8.15 -4.74
N VAL A 563 26.90 -7.01 -4.28
CA VAL A 563 28.16 -6.88 -3.54
C VAL A 563 27.94 -6.90 -2.03
N ALA A 564 27.04 -6.05 -1.53
CA ALA A 564 26.76 -5.96 -0.09
C ALA A 564 25.32 -5.53 0.22
N TRP A 565 24.78 -6.08 1.29
CA TRP A 565 23.49 -5.70 1.84
C TRP A 565 23.42 -5.97 3.35
N LEU A 566 22.61 -5.22 4.04
CA LEU A 566 22.36 -5.30 5.48
C LEU A 566 20.87 -5.44 5.73
N ARG A 567 20.46 -5.74 6.97
CA ARG A 567 19.05 -5.65 7.38
C ARG A 567 18.88 -4.56 8.41
N ILE A 568 17.82 -3.75 8.24
CA ILE A 568 17.37 -2.85 9.30
C ILE A 568 16.83 -3.67 10.48
N PRO A 569 16.83 -3.12 11.70
CA PRO A 569 16.27 -3.80 12.87
C PRO A 569 14.81 -4.23 12.67
N PRO A 570 14.37 -5.32 13.35
CA PRO A 570 12.98 -5.77 13.29
C PRO A 570 11.99 -4.70 13.76
N TYR A 571 10.90 -4.57 13.03
CA TYR A 571 9.78 -3.70 13.39
C TYR A 571 8.93 -4.32 14.50
N LYS A 572 8.63 -3.55 15.54
CA LYS A 572 7.85 -3.97 16.71
C LYS A 572 6.89 -2.87 17.11
N ARG A 573 5.60 -3.17 17.20
CA ARG A 573 4.60 -2.19 17.61
C ARG A 573 3.44 -2.84 18.33
N ILE A 574 2.98 -2.18 19.39
CA ILE A 574 1.74 -2.50 20.08
C ILE A 574 0.91 -1.23 20.16
N ASP A 575 -0.35 -1.31 19.71
CA ASP A 575 -1.35 -0.26 19.84
C ASP A 575 -2.50 -0.75 20.72
N ILE A 576 -3.07 0.14 21.50
CA ILE A 576 -4.21 -0.14 22.38
C ILE A 576 -5.30 0.90 22.10
N GLY A 577 -6.55 0.45 22.05
CA GLY A 577 -7.71 1.33 21.87
C GLY A 577 -8.79 1.04 22.87
N PHE A 578 -9.44 2.09 23.35
CA PHE A 578 -10.63 2.04 24.19
C PHE A 578 -11.75 2.79 23.48
N GLN A 579 -12.92 2.18 23.41
CA GLN A 579 -14.11 2.82 22.85
C GLN A 579 -15.26 2.69 23.83
N TYR A 580 -15.77 3.81 24.30
CA TYR A 580 -16.94 3.87 25.16
C TYR A 580 -18.17 4.24 24.35
N GLN A 581 -19.20 3.39 24.41
CA GLN A 581 -20.45 3.58 23.68
C GLN A 581 -21.48 4.29 24.57
N LEU A 582 -21.74 5.57 24.25
CA LEU A 582 -22.69 6.40 24.95
C LEU A 582 -24.14 6.00 24.61
N VAL A 583 -24.39 5.76 23.31
CA VAL A 583 -25.70 5.43 22.74
C VAL A 583 -25.58 4.26 21.79
N GLY A 584 -26.57 3.33 21.83
CA GLY A 584 -26.63 2.19 20.90
C GLY A 584 -25.83 0.96 21.35
N ALA A 585 -25.47 0.87 22.64
CA ALA A 585 -24.89 -0.37 23.18
C ALA A 585 -25.91 -1.51 23.14
N PRO A 586 -25.47 -2.78 22.99
CA PRO A 586 -26.36 -3.95 23.03
C PRO A 586 -27.16 -4.05 24.32
N THR A 587 -26.69 -3.42 25.39
CA THR A 587 -27.32 -3.36 26.71
C THR A 587 -28.32 -2.20 26.87
N ASP A 588 -28.42 -1.30 25.87
CA ASP A 588 -29.38 -0.21 25.92
C ASP A 588 -30.79 -0.76 25.69
N GLY A 589 -31.69 -0.56 26.67
CA GLY A 589 -33.12 -0.88 26.53
C GLY A 589 -33.84 0.00 25.51
N ILE A 590 -35.20 -0.13 25.45
CA ILE A 590 -36.03 0.72 24.61
C ILE A 590 -35.82 2.19 25.04
N ARG A 591 -35.37 3.02 24.11
CA ARG A 591 -35.00 4.41 24.40
C ARG A 591 -36.27 5.27 24.62
N PRO A 592 -36.30 6.12 25.64
CA PRO A 592 -37.39 7.06 25.82
C PRO A 592 -37.50 8.01 24.65
N TYR A 593 -38.71 8.62 24.48
CA TYR A 593 -39.06 9.60 23.44
C TYR A 593 -38.34 10.94 23.69
N ASN A 594 -37.01 10.99 23.46
CA ASN A 594 -36.17 12.16 23.65
C ASN A 594 -35.20 12.35 22.49
N PHE A 595 -34.36 13.39 22.51
CA PHE A 595 -33.34 13.74 21.51
C PHE A 595 -32.45 12.57 21.13
N TRP A 596 -32.07 11.68 22.06
CA TRP A 596 -31.15 10.54 21.83
C TRP A 596 -31.73 9.46 20.90
N ARG A 597 -33.03 9.46 20.66
CA ARG A 597 -33.70 8.53 19.74
C ARG A 597 -33.27 8.71 18.29
N HIS A 598 -32.82 9.91 17.91
CA HIS A 598 -32.41 10.22 16.55
C HIS A 598 -31.04 9.63 16.21
N PHE A 599 -30.29 9.17 17.19
CA PHE A 599 -28.95 8.59 16.99
C PHE A 599 -29.00 7.08 17.09
N LYS A 600 -28.39 6.40 16.11
CA LYS A 600 -28.18 4.94 16.15
C LYS A 600 -27.07 4.58 17.12
N ASN A 601 -25.97 5.31 17.03
CA ASN A 601 -24.83 5.14 17.94
C ASN A 601 -24.12 6.47 18.21
N ILE A 602 -23.55 6.58 19.39
CA ILE A 602 -22.59 7.64 19.74
C ILE A 602 -21.49 6.97 20.56
N SER A 603 -20.24 7.14 20.13
CA SER A 603 -19.10 6.58 20.81
C SER A 603 -17.93 7.56 20.91
N ILE A 604 -17.19 7.46 22.02
CA ILE A 604 -15.93 8.17 22.25
C ILE A 604 -14.81 7.12 22.24
N GLY A 605 -13.75 7.38 21.51
CA GLY A 605 -12.57 6.53 21.42
C GLY A 605 -11.32 7.22 21.96
N LEU A 606 -10.44 6.43 22.53
CA LEU A 606 -9.08 6.79 22.92
C LEU A 606 -8.15 5.71 22.39
N ASP A 607 -7.25 6.07 21.47
CA ASP A 607 -6.22 5.17 20.96
C ASP A 607 -4.85 5.63 21.43
N VAL A 608 -4.01 4.67 21.82
CA VAL A 608 -2.59 4.88 22.11
C VAL A 608 -1.79 4.06 21.11
N PHE A 609 -1.18 4.75 20.16
CA PHE A 609 -0.31 4.13 19.17
C PHE A 609 1.11 4.00 19.71
N ASN A 610 1.79 2.92 19.33
CA ASN A 610 3.14 2.59 19.81
C ASN A 610 3.25 2.69 21.33
N LEU A 611 2.40 1.93 22.02
CA LEU A 611 2.27 1.94 23.49
C LEU A 611 3.61 1.81 24.22
N LEU A 612 4.51 0.99 23.70
CA LEU A 612 5.82 0.72 24.29
C LEU A 612 6.86 1.80 23.98
N GLY A 613 6.57 2.76 23.09
CA GLY A 613 7.49 3.81 22.68
C GLY A 613 8.73 3.30 21.96
N ILE A 614 8.61 2.21 21.20
CA ILE A 614 9.74 1.60 20.49
C ILE A 614 10.12 2.49 19.28
N SER A 615 11.41 2.84 19.20
CA SER A 615 11.97 3.56 18.04
C SER A 615 12.21 2.58 16.90
N ASN A 616 11.24 2.45 16.00
CA ASN A 616 11.33 1.60 14.82
C ASN A 616 12.07 2.31 13.69
N VAL A 617 13.04 1.66 13.07
CA VAL A 617 13.79 2.20 11.94
C VAL A 617 12.99 2.03 10.65
N SER A 618 12.79 3.12 9.90
CA SER A 618 12.15 3.09 8.58
C SER A 618 13.15 2.97 7.44
N SER A 619 14.24 3.70 7.54
CA SER A 619 15.35 3.76 6.58
C SER A 619 16.61 4.22 7.30
N CYS A 620 17.73 4.26 6.59
CA CYS A 620 18.96 4.85 7.08
C CYS A 620 19.43 5.96 6.13
N TYR A 621 19.88 7.06 6.73
CA TYR A 621 20.64 8.07 6.03
C TYR A 621 22.14 7.73 6.17
N TRP A 622 22.90 7.83 5.07
CA TRP A 622 24.30 7.44 5.09
C TRP A 622 25.21 8.65 5.11
N VAL A 623 26.15 8.64 6.03
CA VAL A 623 27.19 9.66 6.15
C VAL A 623 28.56 9.00 6.14
N THR A 624 29.56 9.74 5.71
CA THR A 624 30.93 9.27 5.61
C THR A 624 31.83 10.14 6.46
N ASP A 625 32.71 9.53 7.21
CA ASP A 625 33.70 10.24 8.03
C ASP A 625 34.97 10.62 7.26
N VAL A 626 35.90 11.28 7.95
CA VAL A 626 37.21 11.68 7.42
C VAL A 626 38.07 10.52 6.91
N ASN A 627 37.83 9.31 7.41
CA ASN A 627 38.52 8.09 7.04
C ASN A 627 37.82 7.33 5.92
N ASN A 628 36.79 7.92 5.31
CA ASN A 628 35.93 7.31 4.30
C ASN A 628 35.14 6.08 4.80
N LEU A 629 34.88 6.00 6.12
CA LEU A 629 34.00 5.01 6.71
C LEU A 629 32.55 5.46 6.61
N GLN A 630 31.68 4.55 6.19
CA GLN A 630 30.25 4.83 6.02
C GLN A 630 29.47 4.44 7.26
N TYR A 631 28.62 5.35 7.74
CA TYR A 631 27.75 5.14 8.88
C TYR A 631 26.28 5.23 8.46
N ALA A 632 25.48 4.24 8.90
CA ALA A 632 24.05 4.19 8.70
C ALA A 632 23.35 4.93 9.85
N VAL A 633 22.96 6.18 9.65
CA VAL A 633 22.18 6.97 10.62
C VAL A 633 20.71 6.58 10.50
N PRO A 634 20.07 6.01 11.53
CA PRO A 634 18.69 5.55 11.44
C PRO A 634 17.70 6.71 11.34
N ASN A 635 16.71 6.57 10.46
CA ASN A 635 15.51 7.38 10.45
C ASN A 635 14.41 6.61 11.19
N TYR A 636 13.97 7.13 12.32
CA TYR A 636 12.95 6.48 13.14
C TYR A 636 11.54 6.85 12.70
N LEU A 637 10.63 5.89 12.81
CA LEU A 637 9.20 6.08 12.67
C LEU A 637 8.61 6.80 13.88
N THR A 638 7.28 6.93 13.90
CA THR A 638 6.56 7.68 14.93
C THR A 638 6.76 7.11 16.33
N GLY A 639 6.96 7.98 17.31
CA GLY A 639 6.97 7.66 18.72
C GLY A 639 5.56 7.31 19.26
N ARG A 640 5.40 7.33 20.59
CA ARG A 640 4.09 7.11 21.22
C ARG A 640 3.15 8.28 20.94
N GLN A 641 1.89 7.96 20.57
CA GLN A 641 0.88 8.95 20.23
C GLN A 641 -0.47 8.62 20.84
N PHE A 642 -1.25 9.67 21.09
CA PHE A 642 -2.62 9.59 21.59
C PHE A 642 -3.57 10.16 20.54
N ASN A 643 -4.67 9.48 20.30
CA ASN A 643 -5.75 9.93 19.46
C ASN A 643 -7.07 9.83 20.20
N VAL A 644 -7.81 10.92 20.23
CA VAL A 644 -9.17 10.96 20.77
C VAL A 644 -10.13 11.10 19.61
N SER A 645 -11.21 10.33 19.62
CA SER A 645 -12.20 10.32 18.56
C SER A 645 -13.62 10.36 19.12
N LEU A 646 -14.52 11.01 18.37
CA LEU A 646 -15.97 11.00 18.58
C LEU A 646 -16.62 10.52 17.30
N SER A 647 -17.55 9.57 17.40
CA SER A 647 -18.35 9.10 16.28
C SER A 647 -19.81 9.14 16.61
N VAL A 648 -20.60 9.69 15.68
CA VAL A 648 -22.05 9.84 15.79
C VAL A 648 -22.70 9.23 14.55
N GLY A 649 -23.58 8.25 14.75
CA GLY A 649 -24.37 7.61 13.69
C GLY A 649 -25.86 7.86 13.88
N PHE A 650 -26.58 8.12 12.80
CA PHE A 650 -28.02 8.38 12.78
C PHE A 650 -28.74 7.71 11.61
#